data_db56ee85846bcb1cc0f33743f5109930
#
_entry.id   db56ee85846bcb1cc0f33743f5109930
#
_cell.length_a   1.000
_cell.length_b   1.000
_cell.length_c   1.000
_cell.angle_alpha   90.00
_cell.angle_beta   90.00
_cell.angle_gamma   90.00
#
_symmetry.space_group_name_H-M   'P 1'
#
loop_
_entity.id
_entity.type
_entity.pdbx_description
1 polymer ?
#
loop_
_entity_poly.entity_id
_entity_poly.type
_entity_poly.pdbx_seq_one_letter_code
_entity_poly.pdbx_strand_id
1 'polypeptide(L)'
;MRKFLVMFAITFLASWQTMLAANGHFITDAAYRTKVETAFKQKVNLVGKQFYDQKMLKQQKATADEQGALQFLYAYMPVADVTGYPTSFFLENVRTSFEARQQMAWGNKVPELLFRHFVLPVRINNENLDNSRMVFFKELKERVKGMGMKDAILEVNHWCHELVTYQPSDGRTSAPLSTIRSAYGRCGEQSTFTVAALRAIGIPARQVYTPRWAHTDDNHAWVEAWADGTWYFLGACEPEAVLNLAWFNAPASRAMLMHTKAFGDYNGPEEVMLRTSNYTEINLIDNYGSSARIDFEIVDAAGNPVDGAKVDFKIYNYAEFCTVVTKYTGADGATFLSAGKGDMMIWASKNGKYGFAKASFGKDKKVVVRMDHQVTVPGAEQKTILFRDSFDIVPPPEHANIPEVSAEARAKNLERFAYEDSIRHAYLATFYNKESALQALKDNGLAAGSEENTQKMVKYLVGSSGNHRVILTFLKNHKDRIDRAIKLLGTLSAKDLRDMQMDILEDNFNAKSDQLSPRVENEMIITPFKKFFEKEFAKQQVAFKNNPNLLVEWVKKNIRINPDLKALQIAQTPIGVYRSRLTDARSRKVFFVDVARSLGIEAQVDEVTKKTQYKNANGGEWIDVDFDNAVQKASATGKFVMNYKDNGAVDDPKYYSHFTIHRINPDGSTSLLEYPEEGCTWSGTFKNGVDLDEGDYALVSGTRLANGGVLAEMQLFHVKQGATTQVDMNLRSSETEITVKGNFNSESKFILLPSNQEVSLLSQTGRGYFVTGMIGVGQEPTNHALKDIAKVAQVFEKWGRPIVILFEDEASAKKFRISEFPGLPKNIIFGIDKDGSCRKEMVENMKLQNKNLLPIFTISDTFNRVVFLSQGYTIGLGEQLESVIKRL
;
A
#
# COMPACT_ATOMS: atom_id res chain seq x y z
N MET A 1 59.77 -29.46 18.95
CA MET A 1 58.66 -28.53 19.00
C MET A 1 57.98 -28.20 17.65
N ARG A 2 58.69 -28.12 16.52
CA ARG A 2 58.08 -27.81 15.19
C ARG A 2 57.24 -28.96 14.59
N LYS A 3 57.49 -30.22 14.90
CA LYS A 3 56.71 -31.35 14.39
C LYS A 3 55.38 -31.58 15.15
N PHE A 4 55.26 -31.12 16.39
CA PHE A 4 54.03 -31.21 17.19
C PHE A 4 53.02 -30.09 16.81
N LEU A 5 53.49 -28.91 16.39
CA LEU A 5 52.60 -27.80 15.95
C LEU A 5 51.95 -28.07 14.58
N VAL A 6 52.65 -28.79 13.69
CA VAL A 6 52.06 -29.12 12.36
C VAL A 6 51.00 -30.23 12.49
N MET A 7 51.16 -31.15 13.42
CA MET A 7 50.19 -32.21 13.67
C MET A 7 48.91 -31.68 14.36
N PHE A 8 49.02 -30.67 15.23
CA PHE A 8 47.88 -30.01 15.84
C PHE A 8 47.10 -29.10 14.85
N ALA A 9 47.77 -28.43 13.90
CA ALA A 9 47.15 -27.62 12.88
C ALA A 9 46.41 -28.46 11.81
N ILE A 10 46.94 -29.65 11.49
CA ILE A 10 46.31 -30.58 10.53
C ILE A 10 45.09 -31.26 11.16
N THR A 11 45.14 -31.59 12.45
CA THR A 11 43.98 -32.13 13.16
C THR A 11 42.89 -31.11 13.41
N PHE A 12 43.21 -29.82 13.58
CA PHE A 12 42.22 -28.76 13.70
C PHE A 12 41.56 -28.39 12.33
N LEU A 13 42.33 -28.41 11.26
CA LEU A 13 41.78 -28.25 9.91
C LEU A 13 40.97 -29.45 9.44
N ALA A 14 41.38 -30.67 9.80
CA ALA A 14 40.60 -31.89 9.53
C ALA A 14 39.33 -31.97 10.37
N SER A 15 39.32 -31.48 11.62
CA SER A 15 38.10 -31.42 12.44
C SER A 15 37.13 -30.33 11.97
N TRP A 16 37.60 -29.25 11.36
CA TRP A 16 36.72 -28.24 10.72
C TRP A 16 36.15 -28.72 9.40
N GLN A 17 36.90 -29.47 8.60
CA GLN A 17 36.38 -30.07 7.36
C GLN A 17 35.44 -31.26 7.65
N THR A 18 35.64 -32.00 8.73
CA THR A 18 34.72 -33.08 9.14
C THR A 18 33.49 -32.57 9.87
N MET A 19 33.50 -31.36 10.47
CA MET A 19 32.28 -30.72 11.00
C MET A 19 31.38 -30.18 9.91
N LEU A 20 31.91 -29.81 8.74
CA LEU A 20 31.12 -29.37 7.57
C LEU A 20 30.54 -30.54 6.75
N ALA A 21 31.01 -31.78 6.96
CA ALA A 21 30.56 -33.00 6.28
C ALA A 21 29.56 -33.85 7.07
N ALA A 22 29.25 -33.50 8.34
CA ALA A 22 28.55 -34.43 9.24
C ALA A 22 27.04 -34.20 9.41
N ASN A 23 26.45 -33.16 8.84
CA ASN A 23 24.99 -32.96 8.87
C ASN A 23 24.48 -32.36 7.55
N GLY A 24 24.19 -33.20 6.58
CA GLY A 24 23.61 -32.84 5.29
C GLY A 24 22.17 -32.33 5.42
N HIS A 25 21.96 -31.21 6.14
CA HIS A 25 20.67 -30.55 6.23
C HIS A 25 20.88 -29.05 6.39
N PHE A 26 20.22 -28.29 5.54
CA PHE A 26 20.35 -26.85 5.49
C PHE A 26 19.98 -26.14 6.82
N ILE A 27 19.13 -26.74 7.67
CA ILE A 27 18.86 -26.28 9.03
C ILE A 27 19.75 -27.06 9.99
N THR A 28 20.78 -26.42 10.57
CA THR A 28 21.78 -27.08 11.43
C THR A 28 21.29 -27.32 12.86
N ASP A 29 20.43 -26.42 13.38
CA ASP A 29 19.79 -26.63 14.70
C ASP A 29 18.75 -27.73 14.63
N ALA A 30 19.01 -28.83 15.35
CA ALA A 30 18.16 -30.02 15.36
C ALA A 30 16.77 -29.78 15.97
N ALA A 31 16.67 -28.93 17.00
CA ALA A 31 15.38 -28.61 17.64
C ALA A 31 14.52 -27.76 16.70
N TYR A 32 15.10 -26.75 16.07
CA TYR A 32 14.42 -25.93 15.09
C TYR A 32 14.02 -26.74 13.85
N ARG A 33 14.89 -27.64 13.38
CA ARG A 33 14.57 -28.55 12.27
C ARG A 33 13.35 -29.42 12.57
N THR A 34 13.31 -30.04 13.76
CA THR A 34 12.14 -30.82 14.19
C THR A 34 10.87 -30.01 14.24
N LYS A 35 10.95 -28.74 14.66
CA LYS A 35 9.82 -27.81 14.66
C LYS A 35 9.34 -27.54 13.24
N VAL A 36 10.26 -27.28 12.30
CA VAL A 36 9.95 -27.06 10.88
C VAL A 36 9.31 -28.29 10.25
N GLU A 37 9.87 -29.48 10.48
CA GLU A 37 9.29 -30.74 9.96
C GLU A 37 7.88 -30.98 10.50
N THR A 38 7.64 -30.66 11.76
CA THR A 38 6.31 -30.78 12.37
C THR A 38 5.32 -29.81 11.74
N ALA A 39 5.70 -28.54 11.62
CA ALA A 39 4.88 -27.50 10.96
C ALA A 39 4.60 -27.84 9.50
N PHE A 40 5.60 -28.36 8.78
CA PHE A 40 5.45 -28.84 7.40
C PHE A 40 4.40 -29.97 7.29
N LYS A 41 4.51 -31.00 8.14
CA LYS A 41 3.55 -32.11 8.15
C LYS A 41 2.12 -31.62 8.45
N GLN A 42 1.98 -30.71 9.43
CA GLN A 42 0.70 -30.10 9.77
C GLN A 42 0.13 -29.30 8.57
N LYS A 43 0.94 -28.46 7.93
CA LYS A 43 0.54 -27.67 6.76
C LYS A 43 0.07 -28.54 5.60
N VAL A 44 0.86 -29.55 5.23
CA VAL A 44 0.52 -30.46 4.12
C VAL A 44 -0.74 -31.28 4.42
N ASN A 45 -0.94 -31.70 5.67
CA ASN A 45 -2.18 -32.39 6.07
C ASN A 45 -3.40 -31.44 6.06
N LEU A 46 -3.21 -30.17 6.47
CA LEU A 46 -4.28 -29.16 6.49
C LEU A 46 -4.76 -28.80 5.07
N VAL A 47 -3.82 -28.55 4.16
CA VAL A 47 -4.10 -28.07 2.79
C VAL A 47 -4.39 -29.21 1.83
N GLY A 48 -3.72 -30.34 1.97
CA GLY A 48 -3.82 -31.53 1.14
C GLY A 48 -2.48 -31.95 0.54
N LYS A 49 -2.20 -33.26 0.62
CA LYS A 49 -0.92 -33.86 0.16
C LYS A 49 -0.63 -33.67 -1.33
N GLN A 50 -1.66 -33.46 -2.15
CA GLN A 50 -1.55 -33.23 -3.59
C GLN A 50 -0.83 -31.93 -3.95
N PHE A 51 -0.70 -30.99 -3.01
CA PHE A 51 0.00 -29.72 -3.23
C PHE A 51 1.51 -29.79 -2.96
N TYR A 52 2.04 -30.95 -2.54
CA TYR A 52 3.47 -31.19 -2.37
C TYR A 52 3.90 -32.42 -3.18
N ASP A 53 4.46 -32.19 -4.38
CA ASP A 53 4.75 -33.25 -5.33
C ASP A 53 6.07 -33.98 -5.04
N GLN A 54 6.01 -34.97 -4.16
CA GLN A 54 7.16 -35.81 -3.83
C GLN A 54 7.68 -36.63 -5.01
N LYS A 55 6.81 -36.99 -5.97
CA LYS A 55 7.20 -37.77 -7.16
C LYS A 55 8.10 -36.91 -8.06
N MET A 56 7.70 -35.68 -8.30
CA MET A 56 8.49 -34.70 -9.08
C MET A 56 9.85 -34.46 -8.42
N LEU A 57 9.90 -34.27 -7.07
CA LEU A 57 11.14 -34.06 -6.34
C LEU A 57 12.13 -35.23 -6.52
N LYS A 58 11.64 -36.47 -6.47
CA LYS A 58 12.46 -37.66 -6.74
C LYS A 58 12.95 -37.72 -8.18
N GLN A 59 12.08 -37.41 -9.15
CA GLN A 59 12.44 -37.38 -10.57
C GLN A 59 13.50 -36.29 -10.87
N GLN A 60 13.41 -35.16 -10.23
CA GLN A 60 14.36 -34.05 -10.35
C GLN A 60 15.60 -34.18 -9.43
N LYS A 61 15.71 -35.30 -8.72
CA LYS A 61 16.86 -35.61 -7.82
C LYS A 61 17.14 -34.49 -6.82
N ALA A 62 16.08 -33.95 -6.20
CA ALA A 62 16.21 -32.92 -5.19
C ALA A 62 17.09 -33.40 -4.02
N THR A 63 18.12 -32.61 -3.67
CA THR A 63 19.07 -32.95 -2.60
C THR A 63 18.40 -32.85 -1.21
N ALA A 64 19.05 -33.35 -0.17
CA ALA A 64 18.55 -33.27 1.20
C ALA A 64 18.38 -31.79 1.64
N ASP A 65 19.34 -30.92 1.30
CA ASP A 65 19.26 -29.49 1.59
C ASP A 65 18.12 -28.80 0.82
N GLU A 66 17.93 -29.12 -0.47
CA GLU A 66 16.81 -28.61 -1.26
C GLU A 66 15.46 -29.04 -0.67
N GLN A 67 15.35 -30.31 -0.26
CA GLN A 67 14.14 -30.82 0.39
C GLN A 67 13.90 -30.16 1.75
N GLY A 68 14.94 -29.97 2.56
CA GLY A 68 14.86 -29.25 3.84
C GLY A 68 14.43 -27.80 3.67
N ALA A 69 14.95 -27.11 2.65
CA ALA A 69 14.56 -25.75 2.32
C ALA A 69 13.10 -25.67 1.83
N LEU A 70 12.67 -26.62 1.01
CA LEU A 70 11.27 -26.74 0.60
C LEU A 70 10.33 -26.99 1.78
N GLN A 71 10.72 -27.88 2.70
CA GLN A 71 9.93 -28.14 3.90
C GLN A 71 9.79 -26.88 4.75
N PHE A 72 10.85 -26.08 4.89
CA PHE A 72 10.80 -24.78 5.55
C PHE A 72 9.84 -23.81 4.84
N LEU A 73 9.91 -23.68 3.52
CA LEU A 73 9.00 -22.83 2.76
C LEU A 73 7.55 -23.30 2.94
N TYR A 74 7.26 -24.57 2.73
CA TYR A 74 5.91 -25.11 2.86
C TYR A 74 5.35 -25.03 4.29
N ALA A 75 6.18 -25.16 5.31
CA ALA A 75 5.77 -25.01 6.70
C ALA A 75 5.14 -23.64 6.96
N TYR A 76 5.70 -22.60 6.33
CA TYR A 76 5.36 -21.22 6.64
C TYR A 76 4.65 -20.45 5.51
N MET A 77 4.61 -20.97 4.27
CA MET A 77 3.89 -20.31 3.19
C MET A 77 2.41 -20.11 3.50
N PRO A 78 1.79 -19.00 3.04
CA PRO A 78 0.34 -18.86 3.02
C PRO A 78 -0.33 -20.00 2.24
N VAL A 79 -1.56 -20.34 2.60
CA VAL A 79 -2.34 -21.36 1.88
C VAL A 79 -2.49 -21.00 0.39
N ALA A 80 -2.61 -19.72 0.08
CA ALA A 80 -2.66 -19.21 -1.30
C ALA A 80 -1.44 -19.63 -2.13
N ASP A 81 -0.23 -19.53 -1.56
CA ASP A 81 1.00 -19.92 -2.27
C ASP A 81 1.09 -21.43 -2.45
N VAL A 82 0.78 -22.19 -1.41
CA VAL A 82 0.77 -23.67 -1.48
C VAL A 82 -0.19 -24.17 -2.56
N THR A 83 -1.34 -23.52 -2.72
CA THR A 83 -2.40 -23.96 -3.66
C THR A 83 -2.35 -23.31 -5.02
N GLY A 84 -1.60 -22.20 -5.17
CA GLY A 84 -1.52 -21.42 -6.39
C GLY A 84 -0.34 -21.76 -7.29
N TYR A 85 0.74 -22.35 -6.72
CA TYR A 85 1.98 -22.61 -7.46
C TYR A 85 2.43 -24.06 -7.31
N PRO A 86 3.01 -24.66 -8.38
CA PRO A 86 3.50 -26.02 -8.32
C PRO A 86 4.79 -26.14 -7.50
N THR A 87 5.05 -27.33 -6.95
CA THR A 87 6.27 -27.61 -6.16
C THR A 87 7.55 -27.35 -6.96
N SER A 88 7.53 -27.55 -8.27
CA SER A 88 8.67 -27.26 -9.15
C SER A 88 9.06 -25.78 -9.16
N PHE A 89 8.09 -24.87 -9.11
CA PHE A 89 8.36 -23.45 -8.99
C PHE A 89 9.18 -23.12 -7.75
N PHE A 90 8.82 -23.68 -6.60
CA PHE A 90 9.57 -23.46 -5.35
C PHE A 90 10.94 -24.14 -5.38
N LEU A 91 11.06 -25.32 -6.00
CA LEU A 91 12.35 -26.00 -6.14
C LEU A 91 13.34 -25.17 -6.97
N GLU A 92 12.91 -24.55 -8.07
CA GLU A 92 13.75 -23.67 -8.87
C GLU A 92 14.21 -22.44 -8.09
N ASN A 93 13.32 -21.84 -7.30
CA ASN A 93 13.68 -20.73 -6.41
C ASN A 93 14.68 -21.16 -5.32
N VAL A 94 14.53 -22.33 -4.72
CA VAL A 94 15.46 -22.90 -3.76
C VAL A 94 16.83 -23.11 -4.39
N ARG A 95 16.87 -23.74 -5.57
CA ARG A 95 18.12 -24.00 -6.31
C ARG A 95 18.87 -22.72 -6.63
N THR A 96 18.17 -21.72 -7.15
CA THR A 96 18.78 -20.40 -7.42
C THR A 96 19.31 -19.74 -6.15
N SER A 97 18.62 -19.87 -5.01
CA SER A 97 19.10 -19.34 -3.73
C SER A 97 20.39 -20.04 -3.25
N PHE A 98 20.49 -21.36 -3.39
CA PHE A 98 21.72 -22.10 -3.06
C PHE A 98 22.85 -21.82 -4.07
N GLU A 99 22.53 -21.66 -5.35
CA GLU A 99 23.48 -21.25 -6.37
C GLU A 99 24.06 -19.86 -6.08
N ALA A 100 23.22 -18.89 -5.71
CA ALA A 100 23.67 -17.58 -5.25
C ALA A 100 24.60 -17.69 -4.03
N ARG A 101 24.24 -18.54 -3.05
CA ARG A 101 25.07 -18.77 -1.87
C ARG A 101 26.44 -19.37 -2.21
N GLN A 102 26.51 -20.17 -3.26
CA GLN A 102 27.77 -20.78 -3.70
C GLN A 102 28.64 -19.83 -4.55
N GLN A 103 28.02 -19.04 -5.43
CA GLN A 103 28.72 -18.24 -6.43
C GLN A 103 29.08 -16.84 -5.96
N MET A 104 28.29 -16.24 -5.05
CA MET A 104 28.53 -14.86 -4.62
C MET A 104 29.61 -14.78 -3.55
N ALA A 105 30.46 -13.75 -3.58
CA ALA A 105 31.58 -13.56 -2.65
C ALA A 105 31.16 -13.48 -1.18
N TRP A 106 29.92 -13.15 -0.89
CA TRP A 106 29.35 -13.06 0.46
C TRP A 106 28.55 -14.29 0.89
N GLY A 107 28.39 -15.29 0.03
CA GLY A 107 27.51 -16.43 0.32
C GLY A 107 27.84 -17.17 1.61
N ASN A 108 29.13 -17.32 1.92
CA ASN A 108 29.61 -17.95 3.17
C ASN A 108 29.60 -16.99 4.38
N LYS A 109 29.43 -15.68 4.16
CA LYS A 109 29.38 -14.68 5.24
C LYS A 109 27.96 -14.52 5.79
N VAL A 110 26.95 -14.87 5.01
CA VAL A 110 25.53 -14.75 5.41
C VAL A 110 25.21 -15.85 6.41
N PRO A 111 24.84 -15.51 7.67
CA PRO A 111 24.42 -16.49 8.66
C PRO A 111 23.21 -17.31 8.21
N GLU A 112 23.13 -18.57 8.62
CA GLU A 112 22.00 -19.46 8.31
C GLU A 112 20.64 -18.84 8.68
N LEU A 113 20.55 -18.22 9.87
CA LEU A 113 19.35 -17.54 10.33
C LEU A 113 18.87 -16.50 9.32
N LEU A 114 19.76 -15.62 8.84
CA LEU A 114 19.42 -14.57 7.90
C LEU A 114 19.13 -15.13 6.49
N PHE A 115 19.89 -16.13 6.05
CA PHE A 115 19.62 -16.82 4.80
C PHE A 115 18.22 -17.43 4.79
N ARG A 116 17.87 -18.14 5.84
CA ARG A 116 16.59 -18.84 5.99
C ARG A 116 15.40 -17.90 5.98
N HIS A 117 15.50 -16.73 6.65
CA HIS A 117 14.37 -15.83 6.83
C HIS A 117 14.32 -14.66 5.85
N PHE A 118 15.47 -14.25 5.26
CA PHE A 118 15.56 -13.02 4.45
C PHE A 118 16.23 -13.20 3.07
N VAL A 119 16.62 -14.41 2.69
CA VAL A 119 17.10 -14.75 1.34
C VAL A 119 16.20 -15.80 0.68
N LEU A 120 16.03 -16.93 1.35
CA LEU A 120 15.33 -18.10 0.83
C LEU A 120 13.85 -17.84 0.49
N PRO A 121 13.07 -17.10 1.31
CA PRO A 121 11.65 -16.87 1.03
C PRO A 121 11.44 -16.16 -0.29
N VAL A 122 10.46 -16.63 -1.08
CA VAL A 122 10.09 -16.03 -2.36
C VAL A 122 9.20 -14.82 -2.12
N ARG A 123 8.16 -14.99 -1.28
CA ARG A 123 7.21 -13.93 -0.95
C ARG A 123 7.84 -12.83 -0.10
N ILE A 124 7.51 -11.59 -0.40
CA ILE A 124 7.99 -10.40 0.31
C ILE A 124 6.81 -9.67 0.96
N ASN A 125 5.73 -9.45 0.22
CA ASN A 125 4.52 -8.77 0.65
C ASN A 125 3.28 -9.59 0.24
N ASN A 126 2.29 -8.94 -0.38
CA ASN A 126 1.06 -9.56 -0.89
C ASN A 126 1.04 -9.68 -2.42
N GLU A 127 2.18 -9.55 -3.06
CA GLU A 127 2.35 -9.72 -4.52
C GLU A 127 2.01 -11.15 -4.97
N ASN A 128 1.66 -11.33 -6.26
CA ASN A 128 1.75 -12.65 -6.88
C ASN A 128 3.22 -13.00 -7.14
N LEU A 129 3.55 -14.28 -6.97
CA LEU A 129 4.91 -14.78 -7.20
C LEU A 129 5.16 -14.99 -8.69
N ASP A 130 6.40 -14.77 -9.10
CA ASP A 130 6.87 -14.98 -10.48
C ASP A 130 8.31 -15.54 -10.51
N ASN A 131 8.85 -15.72 -11.69
CA ASN A 131 10.19 -16.25 -11.90
C ASN A 131 11.30 -15.20 -11.78
N SER A 132 11.05 -14.08 -11.11
CA SER A 132 12.00 -12.96 -10.98
C SER A 132 13.34 -13.39 -10.41
N ARG A 133 13.38 -14.27 -9.42
CA ARG A 133 14.64 -14.72 -8.80
C ARG A 133 15.61 -15.29 -9.81
N MET A 134 15.15 -16.20 -10.69
CA MET A 134 15.99 -16.81 -11.72
C MET A 134 16.45 -15.79 -12.76
N VAL A 135 15.56 -14.89 -13.16
CA VAL A 135 15.86 -13.82 -14.13
C VAL A 135 16.89 -12.85 -13.53
N PHE A 136 16.65 -12.38 -12.32
CA PHE A 136 17.50 -11.38 -11.67
C PHE A 136 18.88 -11.92 -11.31
N PHE A 137 18.95 -13.15 -10.80
CA PHE A 137 20.24 -13.78 -10.50
C PHE A 137 21.15 -13.86 -11.73
N LYS A 138 20.60 -14.28 -12.86
CA LYS A 138 21.37 -14.40 -14.11
C LYS A 138 22.01 -13.08 -14.53
N GLU A 139 21.32 -11.97 -14.36
CA GLU A 139 21.79 -10.64 -14.75
C GLU A 139 22.67 -10.02 -13.66
N LEU A 140 22.19 -9.99 -12.43
CA LEU A 140 22.83 -9.25 -11.36
C LEU A 140 24.15 -9.86 -10.89
N LYS A 141 24.33 -11.18 -10.97
CA LYS A 141 25.59 -11.82 -10.55
C LYS A 141 26.79 -11.32 -11.32
N GLU A 142 26.64 -11.02 -12.61
CA GLU A 142 27.72 -10.48 -13.42
C GLU A 142 27.90 -8.97 -13.16
N ARG A 143 26.80 -8.27 -12.92
CA ARG A 143 26.81 -6.83 -12.66
C ARG A 143 27.54 -6.47 -11.36
N VAL A 144 27.36 -7.25 -10.31
CA VAL A 144 28.00 -7.01 -8.98
C VAL A 144 29.30 -7.76 -8.79
N LYS A 145 29.84 -8.35 -9.84
CA LYS A 145 31.09 -9.14 -9.80
C LYS A 145 32.26 -8.32 -9.29
N GLY A 146 32.93 -8.81 -8.26
CA GLY A 146 34.07 -8.16 -7.63
C GLY A 146 33.72 -7.05 -6.62
N MET A 147 32.45 -6.77 -6.39
CA MET A 147 32.00 -5.79 -5.40
C MET A 147 31.94 -6.38 -3.98
N GLY A 148 32.09 -5.52 -2.98
CA GLY A 148 31.70 -5.81 -1.60
C GLY A 148 30.16 -5.75 -1.44
N MET A 149 29.64 -6.27 -0.30
CA MET A 149 28.18 -6.30 -0.10
C MET A 149 27.52 -4.92 -0.15
N LYS A 150 28.13 -3.89 0.47
CA LYS A 150 27.57 -2.54 0.49
C LYS A 150 27.51 -1.94 -0.92
N ASP A 151 28.58 -2.09 -1.70
CA ASP A 151 28.62 -1.59 -3.07
C ASP A 151 27.62 -2.36 -3.96
N ALA A 152 27.49 -3.66 -3.75
CA ALA A 152 26.50 -4.47 -4.46
C ALA A 152 25.06 -4.06 -4.13
N ILE A 153 24.76 -3.69 -2.88
CA ILE A 153 23.42 -3.19 -2.48
C ILE A 153 23.12 -1.88 -3.22
N LEU A 154 24.07 -0.92 -3.24
CA LEU A 154 23.90 0.33 -3.97
C LEU A 154 23.74 0.09 -5.47
N GLU A 155 24.56 -0.79 -6.05
CA GLU A 155 24.51 -1.13 -7.47
C GLU A 155 23.17 -1.78 -7.88
N VAL A 156 22.64 -2.69 -7.05
CA VAL A 156 21.33 -3.30 -7.29
C VAL A 156 20.22 -2.24 -7.24
N ASN A 157 20.32 -1.25 -6.34
CA ASN A 157 19.33 -0.18 -6.28
C ASN A 157 19.39 0.74 -7.51
N HIS A 158 20.57 1.02 -8.02
CA HIS A 158 20.75 1.70 -9.30
C HIS A 158 20.15 0.92 -10.47
N TRP A 159 20.39 -0.40 -10.52
CA TRP A 159 19.76 -1.26 -11.52
C TRP A 159 18.22 -1.25 -11.40
N CYS A 160 17.70 -1.23 -10.19
CA CYS A 160 16.25 -1.09 -9.99
C CYS A 160 15.72 0.24 -10.54
N HIS A 161 16.46 1.35 -10.35
CA HIS A 161 16.08 2.67 -10.85
C HIS A 161 16.17 2.77 -12.38
N GLU A 162 17.10 2.06 -13.04
CA GLU A 162 17.13 1.95 -14.50
C GLU A 162 15.81 1.43 -15.08
N LEU A 163 15.12 0.56 -14.33
CA LEU A 163 13.94 -0.16 -14.81
C LEU A 163 12.62 0.40 -14.29
N VAL A 164 12.59 0.94 -13.06
CA VAL A 164 11.35 1.30 -12.37
C VAL A 164 11.50 2.65 -11.64
N THR A 165 10.51 3.50 -11.80
CA THR A 165 10.35 4.73 -11.01
C THR A 165 9.00 4.76 -10.30
N TYR A 166 8.82 5.73 -9.40
CA TYR A 166 7.59 5.86 -8.63
C TYR A 166 6.41 6.33 -9.49
N GLN A 167 5.27 5.69 -9.32
CA GLN A 167 3.96 6.18 -9.75
C GLN A 167 2.89 5.64 -8.81
N PRO A 168 1.97 6.50 -8.31
CA PRO A 168 0.84 6.03 -7.53
C PRO A 168 -0.06 5.11 -8.36
N SER A 169 -0.65 4.12 -7.71
CA SER A 169 -1.54 3.15 -8.35
C SER A 169 -2.49 2.53 -7.31
N ASP A 170 -3.34 1.59 -7.72
CA ASP A 170 -4.24 0.88 -6.80
C ASP A 170 -3.50 0.10 -5.69
N GLY A 171 -4.24 -0.34 -4.67
CA GLY A 171 -3.71 -1.03 -3.49
C GLY A 171 -3.09 -2.41 -3.75
N ARG A 172 -3.27 -3.00 -4.93
CA ARG A 172 -2.70 -4.29 -5.30
C ARG A 172 -1.20 -4.18 -5.58
N THR A 173 -0.38 -5.08 -5.04
CA THR A 173 1.07 -5.13 -5.30
C THR A 173 1.35 -6.03 -6.51
N SER A 174 1.95 -5.46 -7.56
CA SER A 174 2.35 -6.22 -8.75
C SER A 174 3.56 -7.12 -8.47
N ALA A 175 3.64 -8.24 -9.21
CA ALA A 175 4.85 -9.08 -9.20
C ALA A 175 6.08 -8.32 -9.71
N PRO A 176 7.31 -8.67 -9.28
CA PRO A 176 8.52 -7.96 -9.69
C PRO A 176 8.70 -7.82 -11.21
N LEU A 177 8.46 -8.88 -11.99
CA LEU A 177 8.54 -8.81 -13.46
C LEU A 177 7.43 -7.96 -14.09
N SER A 178 6.25 -7.92 -13.47
CA SER A 178 5.15 -7.05 -13.93
C SER A 178 5.45 -5.58 -13.61
N THR A 179 6.11 -5.31 -12.48
CA THR A 179 6.58 -3.96 -12.13
C THR A 179 7.58 -3.45 -13.15
N ILE A 180 8.57 -4.27 -13.54
CA ILE A 180 9.51 -3.94 -14.63
C ILE A 180 8.78 -3.69 -15.95
N ARG A 181 7.82 -4.56 -16.31
CA ARG A 181 7.04 -4.41 -17.55
C ARG A 181 6.28 -3.10 -17.59
N SER A 182 5.81 -2.61 -16.45
CA SER A 182 5.12 -1.31 -16.36
C SER A 182 6.09 -0.12 -16.34
N ALA A 183 7.36 -0.33 -15.98
CA ALA A 183 8.37 0.68 -15.65
C ALA A 183 8.01 1.57 -14.45
N TYR A 184 6.92 1.29 -13.78
CA TYR A 184 6.39 2.07 -12.67
C TYR A 184 5.91 1.17 -11.52
N GLY A 185 6.04 1.68 -10.30
CA GLY A 185 5.48 1.09 -9.11
C GLY A 185 5.27 2.12 -8.01
N ARG A 186 4.27 1.91 -7.13
CA ARG A 186 4.24 2.64 -5.87
C ARG A 186 5.29 2.06 -4.91
N CYS A 187 5.49 2.66 -3.75
CA CYS A 187 6.52 2.24 -2.78
C CYS A 187 6.44 0.74 -2.41
N GLY A 188 5.23 0.16 -2.36
CA GLY A 188 5.02 -1.27 -2.13
C GLY A 188 5.60 -2.16 -3.23
N GLU A 189 5.41 -1.81 -4.52
CA GLU A 189 6.01 -2.53 -5.65
C GLU A 189 7.51 -2.32 -5.73
N GLN A 190 7.98 -1.06 -5.59
CA GLN A 190 9.41 -0.73 -5.66
C GLN A 190 10.21 -1.49 -4.60
N SER A 191 9.72 -1.49 -3.35
CA SER A 191 10.40 -2.22 -2.27
C SER A 191 10.33 -3.74 -2.44
N THR A 192 9.20 -4.28 -2.91
CA THR A 192 9.08 -5.71 -3.25
C THR A 192 10.07 -6.09 -4.35
N PHE A 193 10.18 -5.29 -5.41
CA PHE A 193 11.10 -5.51 -6.52
C PHE A 193 12.56 -5.44 -6.05
N THR A 194 12.95 -4.43 -5.29
CA THR A 194 14.33 -4.25 -4.80
C THR A 194 14.73 -5.39 -3.82
N VAL A 195 13.83 -5.80 -2.92
CA VAL A 195 14.07 -6.97 -2.03
C VAL A 195 14.23 -8.25 -2.85
N ALA A 196 13.39 -8.47 -3.87
CA ALA A 196 13.52 -9.64 -4.76
C ALA A 196 14.87 -9.67 -5.48
N ALA A 197 15.34 -8.51 -5.97
CA ALA A 197 16.64 -8.36 -6.64
C ALA A 197 17.81 -8.68 -5.70
N LEU A 198 17.82 -8.12 -4.49
CA LEU A 198 18.85 -8.37 -3.49
C LEU A 198 18.87 -9.84 -3.04
N ARG A 199 17.70 -10.43 -2.77
CA ARG A 199 17.59 -11.86 -2.41
C ARG A 199 18.05 -12.78 -3.54
N ALA A 200 17.86 -12.39 -4.79
CA ALA A 200 18.29 -13.19 -5.93
C ALA A 200 19.80 -13.42 -5.96
N ILE A 201 20.60 -12.44 -5.51
CA ILE A 201 22.06 -12.55 -5.39
C ILE A 201 22.53 -12.93 -3.97
N GLY A 202 21.62 -13.46 -3.14
CA GLY A 202 21.95 -13.98 -1.83
C GLY A 202 22.20 -12.93 -0.75
N ILE A 203 21.85 -11.67 -0.93
CA ILE A 203 21.90 -10.62 0.10
C ILE A 203 20.61 -10.68 0.92
N PRO A 204 20.71 -10.85 2.27
CA PRO A 204 19.54 -10.76 3.11
C PRO A 204 18.89 -9.37 3.00
N ALA A 205 17.62 -9.35 2.62
CA ALA A 205 16.87 -8.12 2.45
C ALA A 205 15.44 -8.28 2.95
N ARG A 206 14.89 -7.18 3.48
CA ARG A 206 13.53 -7.14 4.02
C ARG A 206 12.84 -5.84 3.64
N GLN A 207 11.54 -5.92 3.38
CA GLN A 207 10.71 -4.74 3.22
C GLN A 207 10.41 -4.16 4.59
N VAL A 208 10.71 -2.89 4.78
CA VAL A 208 10.32 -2.13 5.96
C VAL A 208 9.13 -1.26 5.59
N TYR A 209 8.15 -1.16 6.47
CA TYR A 209 7.03 -0.27 6.23
C TYR A 209 6.57 0.43 7.51
N THR A 210 6.19 1.69 7.34
CA THR A 210 5.32 2.39 8.27
C THR A 210 3.90 2.28 7.72
N PRO A 211 3.01 1.56 8.42
CA PRO A 211 1.66 1.30 7.89
C PRO A 211 0.86 2.59 7.71
N ARG A 212 1.13 3.58 8.56
CA ARG A 212 0.61 4.94 8.49
C ARG A 212 1.60 5.91 9.13
N TRP A 213 1.83 7.06 8.48
CA TRP A 213 2.53 8.16 9.11
C TRP A 213 1.69 8.80 10.21
N ALA A 214 2.32 9.21 11.31
CA ALA A 214 1.62 9.91 12.38
C ALA A 214 1.47 11.42 12.11
N HIS A 215 2.47 12.02 11.46
CA HIS A 215 2.56 13.46 11.24
C HIS A 215 1.93 13.95 9.92
N THR A 216 1.57 13.04 9.04
CA THR A 216 0.92 13.32 7.74
C THR A 216 0.06 12.13 7.34
N ASP A 217 -0.86 12.34 6.40
CA ASP A 217 -1.60 11.22 5.82
C ASP A 217 -0.71 10.45 4.86
N ASP A 218 -1.05 9.19 4.59
CA ASP A 218 -0.29 8.24 3.78
C ASP A 218 0.53 7.22 4.61
N ASN A 219 1.25 6.36 3.89
CA ASN A 219 2.13 5.32 4.39
C ASN A 219 3.42 5.30 3.56
N HIS A 220 4.39 4.48 3.95
CA HIS A 220 5.57 4.27 3.11
C HIS A 220 6.18 2.90 3.34
N ALA A 221 6.85 2.39 2.30
CA ALA A 221 7.62 1.16 2.35
C ALA A 221 8.95 1.35 1.64
N TRP A 222 10.01 0.77 2.23
CA TRP A 222 11.38 0.81 1.71
C TRP A 222 12.11 -0.49 2.00
N VAL A 223 13.42 -0.51 1.92
CA VAL A 223 14.23 -1.71 2.04
C VAL A 223 15.27 -1.57 3.13
N GLU A 224 15.45 -2.62 3.93
CA GLU A 224 16.67 -2.88 4.66
C GLU A 224 17.42 -4.06 4.04
N ALA A 225 18.74 -3.92 3.87
CA ALA A 225 19.64 -4.94 3.37
C ALA A 225 20.79 -5.16 4.35
N TRP A 226 21.15 -6.41 4.56
CA TRP A 226 22.21 -6.77 5.49
C TRP A 226 23.55 -6.88 4.77
N ALA A 227 24.58 -6.23 5.34
CA ALA A 227 25.94 -6.32 4.86
C ALA A 227 26.92 -6.39 6.03
N ASP A 228 27.77 -7.42 6.02
CA ASP A 228 28.91 -7.59 6.93
C ASP A 228 28.58 -7.37 8.43
N GLY A 229 27.43 -7.86 8.89
CA GLY A 229 27.02 -7.82 10.29
C GLY A 229 26.01 -6.72 10.64
N THR A 230 25.62 -5.86 9.70
CA THR A 230 24.74 -4.70 9.97
C THR A 230 23.63 -4.61 8.94
N TRP A 231 22.44 -4.21 9.39
CA TRP A 231 21.32 -3.83 8.54
C TRP A 231 21.44 -2.35 8.12
N TYR A 232 21.31 -2.08 6.84
CA TYR A 232 21.31 -0.74 6.25
C TYR A 232 19.99 -0.52 5.52
N PHE A 233 19.43 0.68 5.62
CA PHE A 233 18.27 1.03 4.84
C PHE A 233 18.60 1.81 3.57
N LEU A 234 17.69 1.76 2.61
CA LEU A 234 17.74 2.48 1.33
C LEU A 234 16.34 2.72 0.79
N GLY A 235 16.14 3.81 0.08
CA GLY A 235 14.94 4.05 -0.73
C GLY A 235 14.91 3.06 -1.91
N ALA A 236 13.81 2.37 -2.09
CA ALA A 236 13.68 1.36 -3.14
C ALA A 236 13.54 2.00 -4.53
N CYS A 237 14.37 1.63 -5.47
CA CYS A 237 14.47 2.29 -6.78
C CYS A 237 14.80 3.79 -6.68
N GLU A 238 15.36 4.23 -5.57
CA GLU A 238 15.76 5.61 -5.28
C GLU A 238 17.21 5.60 -4.77
N PRO A 239 18.20 5.30 -5.62
CA PRO A 239 19.59 5.13 -5.18
C PRO A 239 20.19 6.43 -4.71
N GLU A 240 20.86 6.37 -3.56
CA GLU A 240 21.64 7.45 -2.98
C GLU A 240 23.13 7.11 -3.03
N ALA A 241 23.99 8.09 -2.81
CA ALA A 241 25.44 7.88 -2.85
C ALA A 241 25.95 6.99 -1.71
N VAL A 242 25.19 6.86 -0.63
CA VAL A 242 25.54 6.06 0.55
C VAL A 242 24.29 5.38 1.13
N LEU A 243 24.48 4.28 1.84
CA LEU A 243 23.41 3.62 2.57
C LEU A 243 22.98 4.45 3.80
N ASN A 244 21.79 4.23 4.31
CA ASN A 244 21.14 4.99 5.38
C ASN A 244 20.86 6.45 5.03
N LEU A 245 20.87 6.77 3.75
CA LEU A 245 20.43 8.04 3.21
C LEU A 245 19.20 7.80 2.32
N ALA A 246 18.14 8.53 2.59
CA ALA A 246 16.93 8.56 1.80
C ALA A 246 16.15 9.83 2.12
N TRP A 247 15.26 10.23 1.23
CA TRP A 247 14.40 11.39 1.47
C TRP A 247 13.57 11.29 2.75
N PHE A 248 13.26 10.06 3.18
CA PHE A 248 12.43 9.81 4.35
C PHE A 248 13.20 9.76 5.68
N ASN A 249 14.48 10.11 5.76
CA ASN A 249 15.21 10.15 7.04
C ASN A 249 14.46 10.98 8.10
N ALA A 250 14.02 12.20 7.76
CA ALA A 250 13.27 13.05 8.66
C ALA A 250 11.85 12.51 8.96
N PRO A 251 11.01 12.17 7.97
CA PRO A 251 9.72 11.52 8.22
C PRO A 251 9.82 10.23 9.04
N ALA A 252 10.82 9.40 8.78
CA ALA A 252 11.03 8.14 9.49
C ALA A 252 11.26 8.35 10.99
N SER A 253 11.99 9.40 11.37
CA SER A 253 12.24 9.74 12.78
C SER A 253 10.94 10.14 13.54
N ARG A 254 9.88 10.46 12.80
CA ARG A 254 8.54 10.86 13.31
C ARG A 254 7.50 9.77 13.23
N ALA A 255 7.89 8.54 12.89
CA ALA A 255 6.94 7.43 12.82
C ALA A 255 6.56 6.95 14.23
N MET A 256 5.31 6.52 14.36
CA MET A 256 4.87 5.76 15.53
C MET A 256 5.33 4.31 15.45
N LEU A 257 5.33 3.74 14.25
CA LEU A 257 5.58 2.33 14.05
C LEU A 257 6.36 2.08 12.77
N MET A 258 7.34 1.20 12.86
CA MET A 258 8.05 0.62 11.72
C MET A 258 8.25 -0.85 11.94
N HIS A 259 7.85 -1.65 11.00
CA HIS A 259 7.93 -3.09 11.13
C HIS A 259 8.22 -3.80 9.81
N THR A 260 8.59 -5.06 9.94
CA THR A 260 8.73 -5.99 8.82
C THR A 260 8.18 -7.35 9.19
N LYS A 261 7.83 -8.13 8.18
CA LYS A 261 7.44 -9.54 8.32
C LYS A 261 8.63 -10.42 7.99
N ALA A 262 9.24 -11.01 9.01
CA ALA A 262 10.23 -12.06 8.82
C ALA A 262 9.50 -13.38 8.52
N PHE A 263 9.75 -13.98 7.37
CA PHE A 263 9.12 -15.24 6.97
C PHE A 263 9.43 -16.34 7.97
N GLY A 264 8.41 -17.06 8.41
CA GLY A 264 8.53 -18.18 9.34
C GLY A 264 8.63 -17.77 10.80
N ASP A 265 9.07 -18.73 11.62
CA ASP A 265 9.26 -18.55 13.06
C ASP A 265 10.68 -18.01 13.33
N TYR A 266 10.80 -16.70 13.23
CA TYR A 266 12.06 -15.97 13.38
C TYR A 266 12.38 -15.70 14.87
N ASN A 267 13.61 -15.97 15.27
CA ASN A 267 14.13 -15.79 16.62
C ASN A 267 15.37 -14.86 16.62
N GLY A 268 15.28 -13.73 15.95
CA GLY A 268 16.31 -12.68 16.00
C GLY A 268 16.20 -11.80 17.25
N PRO A 269 17.06 -10.78 17.34
CA PRO A 269 17.15 -9.91 18.53
C PRO A 269 16.03 -8.85 18.63
N GLU A 270 15.30 -8.61 17.52
CA GLU A 270 14.30 -7.54 17.45
C GLU A 270 13.06 -7.88 18.30
N GLU A 271 12.36 -6.86 18.78
CA GLU A 271 11.09 -7.02 19.49
C GLU A 271 10.04 -7.67 18.58
N VAL A 272 9.47 -8.77 19.05
CA VAL A 272 8.39 -9.46 18.35
C VAL A 272 7.05 -8.80 18.66
N MET A 273 6.37 -8.34 17.64
CA MET A 273 5.05 -7.77 17.74
C MET A 273 3.95 -8.83 17.63
N LEU A 274 4.10 -9.73 16.66
CA LEU A 274 3.15 -10.81 16.40
C LEU A 274 3.87 -12.05 15.85
N ARG A 275 3.41 -13.24 16.25
CA ARG A 275 3.76 -14.52 15.61
C ARG A 275 2.51 -15.15 15.00
N THR A 276 2.64 -15.58 13.77
CA THR A 276 1.60 -16.29 13.02
C THR A 276 2.13 -17.60 12.49
N SER A 277 1.29 -18.39 11.84
CA SER A 277 1.72 -19.59 11.13
C SER A 277 2.58 -19.31 9.88
N ASN A 278 2.70 -18.04 9.44
CA ASN A 278 3.41 -17.66 8.23
C ASN A 278 4.65 -16.81 8.50
N TYR A 279 4.60 -15.92 9.46
CA TYR A 279 5.66 -14.94 9.70
C TYR A 279 5.73 -14.53 11.17
N THR A 280 6.86 -13.97 11.52
CA THR A 280 7.08 -13.21 12.74
C THR A 280 7.15 -11.74 12.36
N GLU A 281 6.25 -10.92 12.90
CA GLU A 281 6.30 -9.47 12.74
C GLU A 281 7.21 -8.88 13.81
N ILE A 282 8.21 -8.13 13.37
CA ILE A 282 9.23 -7.55 14.24
C ILE A 282 9.23 -6.03 14.15
N ASN A 283 9.47 -5.39 15.27
CA ASN A 283 9.52 -3.95 15.43
C ASN A 283 10.90 -3.42 15.08
N LEU A 284 10.95 -2.44 14.18
CA LEU A 284 12.19 -1.83 13.72
C LEU A 284 12.27 -0.34 14.06
N ILE A 285 11.35 0.18 14.88
CA ILE A 285 11.25 1.62 15.16
C ILE A 285 12.57 2.19 15.71
N ASP A 286 13.32 1.44 16.51
CA ASP A 286 14.59 1.89 17.12
C ASP A 286 15.71 2.11 16.09
N ASN A 287 15.58 1.60 14.86
CA ASN A 287 16.52 1.88 13.77
C ASN A 287 16.33 3.28 13.19
N TYR A 288 15.18 3.93 13.44
CA TYR A 288 14.78 5.15 12.74
C TYR A 288 14.43 6.29 13.69
N GLY A 289 13.88 6.00 14.85
CA GLY A 289 13.39 7.02 15.78
C GLY A 289 13.49 6.58 17.24
N SER A 290 13.17 7.50 18.12
CA SER A 290 13.16 7.23 19.56
C SER A 290 11.83 6.59 19.96
N SER A 291 11.87 5.40 20.53
CA SER A 291 10.69 4.69 21.01
C SER A 291 10.47 4.78 22.52
N ALA A 292 9.29 4.37 22.93
CA ALA A 292 8.93 4.12 24.32
C ALA A 292 7.98 2.94 24.38
N ARG A 293 8.05 2.17 25.47
CA ARG A 293 7.15 1.06 25.75
C ARG A 293 6.02 1.50 26.68
N ILE A 294 4.81 1.03 26.36
CA ILE A 294 3.63 1.10 27.25
C ILE A 294 3.10 -0.31 27.47
N ASP A 295 2.79 -0.62 28.74
CA ASP A 295 2.06 -1.82 29.12
C ASP A 295 0.55 -1.49 29.18
N PHE A 296 -0.28 -2.34 28.57
CA PHE A 296 -1.72 -2.16 28.49
C PHE A 296 -2.42 -3.22 29.30
N GLU A 297 -3.43 -2.79 30.05
CA GLU A 297 -4.30 -3.65 30.83
C GLU A 297 -5.74 -3.49 30.32
N ILE A 298 -6.30 -4.57 29.80
CA ILE A 298 -7.66 -4.60 29.28
C ILE A 298 -8.56 -5.21 30.32
N VAL A 299 -9.57 -4.42 30.75
CA VAL A 299 -10.52 -4.83 31.79
C VAL A 299 -11.96 -4.71 31.31
N ASP A 300 -12.84 -5.51 31.86
CA ASP A 300 -14.29 -5.39 31.67
C ASP A 300 -14.87 -4.17 32.42
N ALA A 301 -16.17 -3.94 32.29
CA ALA A 301 -16.86 -2.84 32.98
C ALA A 301 -16.73 -2.91 34.51
N ALA A 302 -16.55 -4.11 35.09
CA ALA A 302 -16.38 -4.32 36.52
C ALA A 302 -14.92 -4.20 36.99
N GLY A 303 -13.94 -4.09 36.03
CA GLY A 303 -12.52 -3.97 36.33
C GLY A 303 -11.79 -5.32 36.33
N ASN A 304 -12.41 -6.40 35.92
CA ASN A 304 -11.73 -7.71 35.83
C ASN A 304 -10.91 -7.81 34.54
N PRO A 305 -9.73 -8.47 34.58
CA PRO A 305 -8.90 -8.70 33.37
C PRO A 305 -9.66 -9.48 32.31
N VAL A 306 -9.48 -9.12 31.03
CA VAL A 306 -10.09 -9.79 29.89
C VAL A 306 -9.03 -10.58 29.13
N ASP A 307 -9.06 -11.92 29.28
CA ASP A 307 -8.21 -12.83 28.52
C ASP A 307 -8.60 -12.86 27.05
N GLY A 308 -7.61 -12.92 26.13
CA GLY A 308 -7.84 -13.06 24.69
C GLY A 308 -8.61 -11.91 24.05
N ALA A 309 -8.67 -10.72 24.67
CA ALA A 309 -9.21 -9.53 24.03
C ALA A 309 -8.35 -9.14 22.82
N LYS A 310 -8.98 -8.81 21.70
CA LYS A 310 -8.34 -8.21 20.55
C LYS A 310 -8.04 -6.75 20.86
N VAL A 311 -6.79 -6.34 20.72
CA VAL A 311 -6.31 -4.98 20.99
C VAL A 311 -5.75 -4.40 19.70
N ASP A 312 -6.48 -3.47 19.12
CA ASP A 312 -6.09 -2.74 17.92
C ASP A 312 -5.41 -1.44 18.30
N PHE A 313 -4.15 -1.29 17.91
CA PHE A 313 -3.37 -0.06 18.05
C PHE A 313 -3.59 0.78 16.80
N LYS A 314 -4.06 2.02 16.97
CA LYS A 314 -4.56 2.84 15.87
C LYS A 314 -3.84 4.19 15.80
N ILE A 315 -3.43 4.57 14.59
CA ILE A 315 -2.85 5.88 14.28
C ILE A 315 -3.91 6.71 13.55
N TYR A 316 -4.00 8.00 13.86
CA TYR A 316 -4.85 8.91 13.07
C TYR A 316 -4.19 9.18 11.71
N ASN A 317 -4.90 8.84 10.64
CA ASN A 317 -4.44 8.99 9.26
C ASN A 317 -5.64 8.90 8.33
N TYR A 318 -5.72 9.77 7.32
CA TYR A 318 -6.89 9.88 6.44
C TYR A 318 -8.23 10.05 7.18
N ALA A 319 -8.24 10.93 8.16
CA ALA A 319 -9.38 11.22 9.01
C ALA A 319 -10.01 9.98 9.67
N GLU A 320 -9.22 8.95 9.92
CA GLU A 320 -9.61 7.76 10.67
C GLU A 320 -8.58 7.38 11.74
N PHE A 321 -9.01 6.64 12.75
CA PHE A 321 -8.11 5.88 13.61
C PHE A 321 -7.83 4.53 12.95
N CYS A 322 -6.79 4.48 12.10
CA CYS A 322 -6.41 3.31 11.31
C CYS A 322 -5.67 2.29 12.17
N THR A 323 -6.12 1.03 12.17
CA THR A 323 -5.42 -0.06 12.85
C THR A 323 -4.08 -0.36 12.18
N VAL A 324 -2.99 -0.26 12.92
CA VAL A 324 -1.63 -0.51 12.43
C VAL A 324 -0.98 -1.75 13.04
N VAL A 325 -1.42 -2.17 14.21
CA VAL A 325 -1.03 -3.40 14.89
C VAL A 325 -2.23 -3.98 15.61
N THR A 326 -2.37 -5.29 15.59
CA THR A 326 -3.31 -6.03 16.41
C THR A 326 -2.55 -6.99 17.31
N LYS A 327 -2.81 -6.91 18.61
CA LYS A 327 -2.30 -7.87 19.61
C LYS A 327 -3.47 -8.47 20.36
N TYR A 328 -3.19 -9.45 21.20
CA TYR A 328 -4.18 -10.11 22.03
C TYR A 328 -3.68 -10.15 23.46
N THR A 329 -4.58 -10.02 24.44
CA THR A 329 -4.24 -10.13 25.85
C THR A 329 -4.02 -11.56 26.28
N GLY A 330 -3.16 -11.74 27.29
CA GLY A 330 -3.06 -12.99 28.03
C GLY A 330 -4.14 -13.14 29.11
N ALA A 331 -4.06 -14.21 29.89
CA ALA A 331 -4.98 -14.51 30.97
C ALA A 331 -5.06 -13.41 32.05
N ASP A 332 -4.02 -12.62 32.16
CA ASP A 332 -3.91 -11.45 33.05
C ASP A 332 -4.53 -10.16 32.45
N GLY A 333 -5.11 -10.24 31.26
CA GLY A 333 -5.64 -9.09 30.53
C GLY A 333 -4.57 -8.14 29.99
N ALA A 334 -3.28 -8.53 30.00
CA ALA A 334 -2.17 -7.66 29.68
C ALA A 334 -1.66 -7.86 28.23
N THR A 335 -1.14 -6.78 27.67
CA THR A 335 -0.33 -6.74 26.45
C THR A 335 0.61 -5.53 26.48
N PHE A 336 1.47 -5.35 25.51
CA PHE A 336 2.36 -4.20 25.41
C PHE A 336 2.67 -3.82 23.96
N LEU A 337 3.19 -2.62 23.77
CA LEU A 337 3.75 -2.16 22.51
C LEU A 337 4.89 -1.17 22.77
N SER A 338 5.97 -1.24 21.99
CA SER A 338 6.96 -0.19 21.84
C SER A 338 6.68 0.59 20.56
N ALA A 339 6.58 1.92 20.66
CA ALA A 339 6.27 2.80 19.54
C ALA A 339 6.99 4.13 19.65
N GLY A 340 7.00 4.93 18.59
CA GLY A 340 7.51 6.30 18.58
C GLY A 340 6.81 7.18 19.63
N LYS A 341 7.50 8.20 20.15
CA LYS A 341 7.02 9.04 21.26
C LYS A 341 5.92 10.02 20.81
N GLY A 342 4.76 9.49 20.51
CA GLY A 342 3.56 10.23 20.10
C GLY A 342 2.30 9.55 20.61
N ASP A 343 1.16 9.92 20.06
CA ASP A 343 -0.16 9.45 20.51
C ASP A 343 -0.75 8.38 19.60
N MET A 344 -1.39 7.37 20.20
CA MET A 344 -2.21 6.36 19.53
C MET A 344 -3.57 6.24 20.21
N MET A 345 -4.57 5.82 19.44
CA MET A 345 -5.84 5.31 19.95
C MET A 345 -5.74 3.79 20.12
N ILE A 346 -6.09 3.28 21.28
CA ILE A 346 -6.12 1.86 21.61
C ILE A 346 -7.57 1.42 21.65
N TRP A 347 -7.93 0.42 20.84
CA TRP A 347 -9.29 -0.12 20.78
C TRP A 347 -9.25 -1.60 21.17
N ALA A 348 -9.93 -1.94 22.25
CA ALA A 348 -10.06 -3.34 22.71
C ALA A 348 -11.46 -3.87 22.43
N SER A 349 -11.56 -5.12 21.95
CA SER A 349 -12.85 -5.73 21.64
C SER A 349 -12.84 -7.24 21.90
N LYS A 350 -14.02 -7.76 22.35
CA LYS A 350 -14.26 -9.19 22.51
C LYS A 350 -15.76 -9.46 22.67
N ASN A 351 -16.33 -10.36 21.84
CA ASN A 351 -17.70 -10.86 21.97
C ASN A 351 -18.76 -9.74 22.06
N GLY A 352 -18.62 -8.71 21.23
CA GLY A 352 -19.55 -7.58 21.19
C GLY A 352 -19.33 -6.51 22.26
N LYS A 353 -18.42 -6.73 23.20
CA LYS A 353 -17.96 -5.69 24.14
C LYS A 353 -16.74 -5.00 23.57
N TYR A 354 -16.61 -3.70 23.80
CA TYR A 354 -15.46 -2.92 23.37
C TYR A 354 -15.21 -1.71 24.27
N GLY A 355 -14.02 -1.16 24.13
CA GLY A 355 -13.62 0.06 24.79
C GLY A 355 -12.36 0.63 24.16
N PHE A 356 -12.06 1.89 24.45
CA PHE A 356 -10.91 2.56 23.85
C PHE A 356 -10.31 3.58 24.81
N ALA A 357 -9.03 3.90 24.58
CA ALA A 357 -8.31 4.93 25.29
C ALA A 357 -7.22 5.54 24.42
N LYS A 358 -6.92 6.83 24.60
CA LYS A 358 -5.72 7.44 24.03
C LYS A 358 -4.51 7.06 24.87
N ALA A 359 -3.40 6.69 24.24
CA ALA A 359 -2.11 6.42 24.86
C ALA A 359 -1.05 7.36 24.31
N SER A 360 -0.24 7.96 25.18
CA SER A 360 0.84 8.89 24.82
C SER A 360 2.19 8.25 25.11
N PHE A 361 2.81 7.67 24.08
CA PHE A 361 4.13 7.03 24.19
C PHE A 361 5.20 8.07 24.58
N GLY A 362 6.04 7.70 25.53
CA GLY A 362 7.04 8.58 26.13
C GLY A 362 6.53 9.40 27.32
N LYS A 363 5.21 9.42 27.57
CA LYS A 363 4.59 10.00 28.76
C LYS A 363 3.98 8.93 29.65
N ASP A 364 3.14 8.09 29.08
CA ASP A 364 2.49 6.98 29.79
C ASP A 364 3.43 5.79 29.89
N LYS A 365 3.37 5.05 31.00
CA LYS A 365 4.04 3.76 31.19
C LYS A 365 3.05 2.60 31.19
N LYS A 366 1.83 2.88 31.62
CA LYS A 366 0.72 1.92 31.69
C LYS A 366 -0.58 2.62 31.30
N VAL A 367 -1.41 1.96 30.51
CA VAL A 367 -2.74 2.43 30.12
C VAL A 367 -3.75 1.33 30.39
N VAL A 368 -4.85 1.67 31.04
CA VAL A 368 -5.98 0.77 31.28
C VAL A 368 -7.07 1.07 30.26
N VAL A 369 -7.46 0.07 29.48
CA VAL A 369 -8.59 0.17 28.54
C VAL A 369 -9.76 -0.61 29.11
N ARG A 370 -10.83 0.11 29.44
CA ARG A 370 -12.06 -0.47 29.98
C ARG A 370 -13.06 -0.77 28.88
N MET A 371 -13.46 -2.03 28.75
CA MET A 371 -14.47 -2.48 27.80
C MET A 371 -15.87 -2.30 28.40
N ASP A 372 -16.35 -1.08 28.45
CA ASP A 372 -17.63 -0.67 29.05
C ASP A 372 -18.72 -0.35 28.02
N HIS A 373 -18.39 -0.45 26.72
CA HIS A 373 -19.36 -0.38 25.64
C HIS A 373 -19.81 -1.78 25.19
N GLN A 374 -21.06 -1.85 24.70
CA GLN A 374 -21.66 -3.08 24.16
C GLN A 374 -22.31 -2.76 22.83
N VAL A 375 -22.06 -3.60 21.80
CA VAL A 375 -22.73 -3.49 20.50
C VAL A 375 -24.22 -3.65 20.68
N THR A 376 -25.00 -2.75 20.06
CA THR A 376 -26.46 -2.76 20.13
C THR A 376 -27.02 -3.99 19.44
N VAL A 377 -27.94 -4.70 20.13
CA VAL A 377 -28.66 -5.82 19.53
C VAL A 377 -29.69 -5.28 18.53
N PRO A 378 -29.79 -5.81 17.30
CA PRO A 378 -30.77 -5.37 16.32
C PRO A 378 -32.20 -5.35 16.88
N GLY A 379 -32.91 -4.27 16.59
CA GLY A 379 -34.29 -4.06 17.10
C GLY A 379 -34.42 -3.59 18.55
N ALA A 380 -33.30 -3.43 19.28
CA ALA A 380 -33.32 -2.83 20.62
C ALA A 380 -33.57 -1.32 20.57
N GLU A 381 -34.29 -0.78 21.58
CA GLU A 381 -34.36 0.66 21.76
C GLU A 381 -32.99 1.19 22.20
N GLN A 382 -32.43 2.15 21.43
CA GLN A 382 -31.14 2.74 21.70
C GLN A 382 -31.16 4.24 21.44
N LYS A 383 -30.31 4.97 22.14
CA LYS A 383 -30.06 6.40 21.86
C LYS A 383 -29.36 6.55 20.51
N THR A 384 -29.65 7.63 19.79
CA THR A 384 -28.98 7.92 18.53
C THR A 384 -27.48 8.16 18.75
N ILE A 385 -27.11 8.99 19.72
CA ILE A 385 -25.70 9.24 20.07
C ILE A 385 -25.34 8.41 21.31
N LEU A 386 -24.35 7.53 21.15
CA LEU A 386 -23.87 6.62 22.19
C LEU A 386 -22.69 7.22 22.97
N PHE A 387 -21.82 7.96 22.26
CA PHE A 387 -20.61 8.58 22.81
C PHE A 387 -20.17 9.75 21.94
N ARG A 388 -19.51 10.75 22.54
CA ARG A 388 -18.82 11.82 21.82
C ARG A 388 -17.68 12.36 22.67
N ASP A 389 -16.47 12.46 22.09
CA ASP A 389 -15.32 13.08 22.74
C ASP A 389 -14.32 13.61 21.72
N SER A 390 -13.44 14.47 22.18
CA SER A 390 -12.40 15.14 21.38
C SER A 390 -11.02 14.68 21.80
N PHE A 391 -10.13 14.49 20.83
CA PHE A 391 -8.77 14.01 21.05
C PHE A 391 -7.76 14.91 20.33
N ASP A 392 -6.81 15.47 21.08
CA ASP A 392 -5.63 16.08 20.49
C ASP A 392 -4.59 14.97 20.27
N ILE A 393 -4.18 14.76 19.03
CA ILE A 393 -3.22 13.73 18.65
C ILE A 393 -1.89 14.40 18.31
N VAL A 394 -0.84 14.00 19.00
CA VAL A 394 0.51 14.55 18.84
C VAL A 394 1.41 13.48 18.22
N PRO A 395 2.04 13.75 17.06
CA PRO A 395 3.01 12.85 16.46
C PRO A 395 4.35 12.92 17.19
N PRO A 396 5.25 11.93 17.01
CA PRO A 396 6.62 12.00 17.49
C PRO A 396 7.35 13.24 16.96
N PRO A 397 8.25 13.85 17.77
CA PRO A 397 9.10 14.95 17.31
C PRO A 397 10.14 14.44 16.27
N GLU A 398 10.61 15.35 15.42
CA GLU A 398 11.64 15.05 14.44
C GLU A 398 13.04 14.99 15.08
N HIS A 399 13.80 13.93 14.78
CA HIS A 399 15.17 13.71 15.23
C HIS A 399 15.95 12.96 14.15
N ALA A 400 16.02 13.52 12.92
CA ALA A 400 16.67 12.86 11.82
C ALA A 400 18.20 12.83 11.97
N ASN A 401 18.79 11.65 11.81
CA ASN A 401 20.22 11.50 11.61
C ASN A 401 20.48 11.29 10.10
N ILE A 402 21.13 12.27 9.47
CA ILE A 402 21.36 12.29 8.02
C ILE A 402 22.86 12.10 7.78
N PRO A 403 23.29 11.03 7.09
CA PRO A 403 24.67 10.84 6.73
C PRO A 403 25.23 12.00 5.88
N GLU A 404 26.46 12.40 6.15
CA GLU A 404 27.17 13.37 5.32
C GLU A 404 27.58 12.73 3.99
N VAL A 405 27.38 13.45 2.90
CA VAL A 405 27.77 13.05 1.55
C VAL A 405 28.54 14.18 0.92
N SER A 406 29.71 13.88 0.35
CA SER A 406 30.53 14.89 -0.36
C SER A 406 29.81 15.43 -1.60
N ALA A 407 30.09 16.66 -1.97
CA ALA A 407 29.53 17.26 -3.19
C ALA A 407 29.90 16.44 -4.45
N GLU A 408 31.12 15.87 -4.49
CA GLU A 408 31.54 14.99 -5.57
C GLU A 408 30.70 13.71 -5.67
N ALA A 409 30.42 13.04 -4.54
CA ALA A 409 29.60 11.82 -4.52
C ALA A 409 28.15 12.12 -4.96
N ARG A 410 27.59 13.26 -4.54
CA ARG A 410 26.27 13.73 -5.00
C ARG A 410 26.25 13.98 -6.50
N ALA A 411 27.26 14.67 -7.03
CA ALA A 411 27.36 14.96 -8.46
C ALA A 411 27.42 13.68 -9.30
N LYS A 412 28.24 12.69 -8.90
CA LYS A 412 28.31 11.37 -9.55
C LYS A 412 26.97 10.63 -9.51
N ASN A 413 26.26 10.69 -8.39
CA ASN A 413 24.94 10.05 -8.26
C ASN A 413 23.91 10.68 -9.20
N LEU A 414 23.91 12.03 -9.32
CA LEU A 414 23.03 12.76 -10.24
C LEU A 414 23.36 12.47 -11.72
N GLU A 415 24.65 12.40 -12.07
CA GLU A 415 25.07 12.00 -13.42
C GLU A 415 24.56 10.59 -13.76
N ARG A 416 24.68 9.68 -12.80
CA ARG A 416 24.20 8.31 -12.96
C ARG A 416 22.67 8.26 -13.12
N PHE A 417 21.92 9.05 -12.39
CA PHE A 417 20.47 9.17 -12.56
C PHE A 417 20.09 9.60 -14.00
N ALA A 418 20.75 10.60 -14.56
CA ALA A 418 20.49 11.03 -15.93
C ALA A 418 20.70 9.91 -16.94
N TYR A 419 21.72 9.07 -16.75
CA TYR A 419 21.97 7.89 -17.59
C TYR A 419 20.88 6.82 -17.40
N GLU A 420 20.50 6.50 -16.17
CA GLU A 420 19.47 5.52 -15.81
C GLU A 420 18.10 5.95 -16.35
N ASP A 421 17.77 7.24 -16.23
CA ASP A 421 16.57 7.82 -16.82
C ASP A 421 16.55 7.65 -18.33
N SER A 422 17.69 7.80 -19.00
CA SER A 422 17.76 7.59 -20.46
C SER A 422 17.44 6.16 -20.88
N ILE A 423 17.88 5.16 -20.09
CA ILE A 423 17.56 3.74 -20.31
C ILE A 423 16.05 3.51 -20.16
N ARG A 424 15.46 4.00 -19.07
CA ARG A 424 14.03 3.86 -18.80
C ARG A 424 13.18 4.59 -19.84
N HIS A 425 13.54 5.81 -20.21
CA HIS A 425 12.85 6.57 -21.26
C HIS A 425 12.88 5.87 -22.61
N ALA A 426 14.01 5.22 -22.98
CA ALA A 426 14.08 4.42 -24.20
C ALA A 426 13.08 3.24 -24.16
N TYR A 427 12.90 2.60 -23.01
CA TYR A 427 11.89 1.56 -22.82
C TYR A 427 10.48 2.12 -22.87
N LEU A 428 10.18 3.22 -22.17
CA LEU A 428 8.88 3.89 -22.17
C LEU A 428 8.47 4.36 -23.57
N ALA A 429 9.42 4.76 -24.41
CA ALA A 429 9.18 5.13 -25.80
C ALA A 429 8.63 3.98 -26.67
N THR A 430 8.72 2.73 -26.19
CA THR A 430 8.11 1.55 -26.86
C THR A 430 6.63 1.39 -26.53
N PHE A 431 6.09 2.14 -25.55
CA PHE A 431 4.68 2.09 -25.17
C PHE A 431 3.83 2.89 -26.16
N TYR A 432 2.57 2.52 -26.28
CA TYR A 432 1.65 3.29 -27.10
C TYR A 432 1.29 4.62 -26.44
N ASN A 433 1.34 5.69 -27.25
CA ASN A 433 0.59 6.92 -27.03
C ASN A 433 -0.72 6.88 -27.82
N LYS A 434 -1.53 7.92 -27.75
CA LYS A 434 -2.84 7.97 -28.43
C LYS A 434 -2.70 7.80 -29.95
N GLU A 435 -1.75 8.46 -30.55
CA GLU A 435 -1.51 8.45 -31.99
C GLU A 435 -1.04 7.07 -32.46
N SER A 436 0.00 6.50 -31.82
CA SER A 436 0.53 5.21 -32.17
C SER A 436 -0.44 4.05 -31.87
N ALA A 437 -1.25 4.15 -30.80
CA ALA A 437 -2.33 3.21 -30.53
C ALA A 437 -3.41 3.24 -31.63
N LEU A 438 -3.85 4.43 -32.03
CA LEU A 438 -4.81 4.58 -33.13
C LEU A 438 -4.26 4.04 -34.44
N GLN A 439 -2.99 4.30 -34.74
CA GLN A 439 -2.32 3.77 -35.93
C GLN A 439 -2.27 2.24 -35.88
N ALA A 440 -1.88 1.66 -34.78
CA ALA A 440 -1.85 0.20 -34.59
C ALA A 440 -3.25 -0.44 -34.76
N LEU A 441 -4.32 0.22 -34.31
CA LEU A 441 -5.69 -0.25 -34.55
C LEU A 441 -6.06 -0.20 -36.03
N LYS A 442 -5.71 0.85 -36.73
CA LYS A 442 -5.93 1.00 -38.20
C LYS A 442 -5.17 -0.09 -38.97
N ASP A 443 -3.89 -0.27 -38.69
CA ASP A 443 -3.02 -1.26 -39.36
C ASP A 443 -3.51 -2.71 -39.15
N ASN A 444 -4.23 -2.95 -38.09
CA ASN A 444 -4.81 -4.25 -37.76
C ASN A 444 -6.30 -4.36 -38.13
N GLY A 445 -6.89 -3.37 -38.80
CA GLY A 445 -8.30 -3.39 -39.23
C GLY A 445 -9.30 -3.41 -38.04
N LEU A 446 -8.94 -2.80 -36.93
CA LEU A 446 -9.75 -2.68 -35.71
C LEU A 446 -10.47 -1.32 -35.59
N ALA A 447 -10.05 -0.31 -36.37
CA ALA A 447 -10.63 1.03 -36.34
C ALA A 447 -11.80 1.24 -37.33
N ALA A 448 -12.35 0.17 -37.88
CA ALA A 448 -13.48 0.22 -38.86
C ALA A 448 -14.87 0.32 -38.18
N GLY A 449 -14.94 0.22 -36.86
CA GLY A 449 -16.18 0.27 -36.09
C GLY A 449 -16.57 1.71 -35.66
N SER A 450 -17.33 1.82 -34.57
CA SER A 450 -17.73 3.12 -34.06
C SER A 450 -16.54 3.90 -33.50
N GLU A 451 -16.61 5.24 -33.56
CA GLU A 451 -15.59 6.12 -32.95
C GLU A 451 -15.46 5.84 -31.45
N GLU A 452 -16.57 5.63 -30.75
CA GLU A 452 -16.60 5.31 -29.31
C GLU A 452 -15.80 4.04 -29.00
N ASN A 453 -16.00 2.96 -29.75
CA ASN A 453 -15.25 1.71 -29.57
C ASN A 453 -13.77 1.91 -29.87
N THR A 454 -13.44 2.67 -30.91
CA THR A 454 -12.07 3.01 -31.26
C THR A 454 -11.37 3.77 -30.12
N GLN A 455 -12.02 4.77 -29.55
CA GLN A 455 -11.48 5.52 -28.40
C GLN A 455 -11.29 4.64 -27.15
N LYS A 456 -12.23 3.72 -26.86
CA LYS A 456 -12.08 2.76 -25.78
C LYS A 456 -10.86 1.84 -26.01
N MET A 457 -10.68 1.30 -27.19
CA MET A 457 -9.52 0.46 -27.53
C MET A 457 -8.21 1.25 -27.43
N VAL A 458 -8.16 2.49 -27.91
CA VAL A 458 -7.01 3.40 -27.72
C VAL A 458 -6.70 3.56 -26.23
N LYS A 459 -7.70 3.84 -25.37
CA LYS A 459 -7.54 3.96 -23.94
C LYS A 459 -6.93 2.71 -23.33
N TYR A 460 -7.39 1.51 -23.72
CA TYR A 460 -6.87 0.24 -23.19
C TYR A 460 -5.44 -0.05 -23.65
N LEU A 461 -5.11 0.24 -24.91
CA LEU A 461 -3.74 0.07 -25.42
C LEU A 461 -2.75 1.03 -24.72
N VAL A 462 -3.10 2.28 -24.57
CA VAL A 462 -2.28 3.26 -23.84
C VAL A 462 -2.14 2.85 -22.37
N GLY A 463 -3.25 2.51 -21.72
CA GLY A 463 -3.29 2.12 -20.30
C GLY A 463 -2.54 0.81 -19.99
N SER A 464 -2.33 -0.04 -20.99
CA SER A 464 -1.64 -1.34 -20.80
C SER A 464 -0.12 -1.23 -20.72
N SER A 465 0.47 -0.06 -20.99
CA SER A 465 1.93 0.16 -20.91
C SER A 465 2.70 -0.94 -21.63
N GLY A 466 3.70 -1.58 -21.02
CA GLY A 466 4.47 -2.66 -21.60
C GLY A 466 3.72 -3.97 -21.90
N ASN A 467 2.45 -4.10 -21.45
CA ASN A 467 1.59 -5.25 -21.77
C ASN A 467 0.76 -5.06 -23.04
N HIS A 468 1.00 -3.98 -23.79
CA HIS A 468 0.21 -3.60 -24.97
C HIS A 468 0.14 -4.69 -26.04
N ARG A 469 1.18 -5.52 -26.17
CA ARG A 469 1.19 -6.64 -27.14
C ARG A 469 0.11 -7.68 -26.82
N VAL A 470 -0.10 -7.99 -25.53
CA VAL A 470 -1.15 -8.93 -25.09
C VAL A 470 -2.52 -8.36 -25.42
N ILE A 471 -2.77 -7.10 -25.06
CA ILE A 471 -4.06 -6.43 -25.30
C ILE A 471 -4.36 -6.29 -26.80
N LEU A 472 -3.39 -5.84 -27.60
CA LEU A 472 -3.58 -5.75 -29.05
C LEU A 472 -3.84 -7.13 -29.69
N THR A 473 -3.10 -8.16 -29.29
CA THR A 473 -3.28 -9.52 -29.81
C THR A 473 -4.66 -10.06 -29.44
N PHE A 474 -5.11 -9.83 -28.21
CA PHE A 474 -6.44 -10.21 -27.77
C PHE A 474 -7.54 -9.54 -28.63
N LEU A 475 -7.47 -8.23 -28.86
CA LEU A 475 -8.39 -7.51 -29.74
C LEU A 475 -8.38 -8.05 -31.16
N LYS A 476 -7.18 -8.35 -31.71
CA LYS A 476 -7.02 -8.95 -33.03
C LYS A 476 -7.69 -10.30 -33.17
N ASN A 477 -7.54 -11.15 -32.16
CA ASN A 477 -8.11 -12.52 -32.18
C ASN A 477 -9.64 -12.51 -32.12
N HIS A 478 -10.25 -11.39 -31.66
CA HIS A 478 -11.68 -11.30 -31.39
C HIS A 478 -12.40 -10.20 -32.18
N LYS A 479 -11.93 -9.91 -33.40
CA LYS A 479 -12.53 -8.89 -34.28
C LYS A 479 -14.02 -9.15 -34.59
N ASP A 480 -14.38 -10.39 -34.72
CA ASP A 480 -15.76 -10.86 -34.99
C ASP A 480 -16.71 -10.62 -33.81
N ARG A 481 -16.19 -10.51 -32.62
CA ARG A 481 -16.96 -10.20 -31.38
C ARG A 481 -16.33 -9.07 -30.59
N ILE A 482 -15.91 -8.00 -31.29
CA ILE A 482 -15.13 -6.89 -30.73
C ILE A 482 -15.82 -6.21 -29.54
N ASP A 483 -17.16 -6.06 -29.59
CA ASP A 483 -17.92 -5.44 -28.50
C ASP A 483 -17.80 -6.23 -27.19
N ARG A 484 -17.77 -7.57 -27.28
CA ARG A 484 -17.53 -8.42 -26.11
C ARG A 484 -16.10 -8.28 -25.57
N ALA A 485 -15.10 -8.15 -26.46
CA ALA A 485 -13.72 -7.94 -26.08
C ALA A 485 -13.55 -6.57 -25.37
N ILE A 486 -14.13 -5.51 -25.94
CA ILE A 486 -14.15 -4.16 -25.35
C ILE A 486 -14.86 -4.17 -23.99
N LYS A 487 -16.00 -4.87 -23.88
CA LYS A 487 -16.73 -5.02 -22.60
C LYS A 487 -15.87 -5.70 -21.54
N LEU A 488 -15.17 -6.78 -21.89
CA LEU A 488 -14.25 -7.46 -20.96
C LEU A 488 -13.13 -6.53 -20.50
N LEU A 489 -12.42 -5.90 -21.43
CA LEU A 489 -11.33 -4.98 -21.09
C LEU A 489 -11.81 -3.81 -20.24
N GLY A 490 -13.06 -3.36 -20.41
CA GLY A 490 -13.68 -2.31 -19.59
C GLY A 490 -13.96 -2.71 -18.14
N THR A 491 -13.89 -3.99 -17.80
CA THR A 491 -14.02 -4.48 -16.42
C THR A 491 -12.69 -4.54 -15.66
N LEU A 492 -11.58 -4.27 -16.34
CA LEU A 492 -10.23 -4.37 -15.80
C LEU A 492 -9.78 -3.03 -15.23
N SER A 493 -9.05 -3.07 -14.11
CA SER A 493 -8.36 -1.89 -13.59
C SER A 493 -7.19 -1.49 -14.50
N ALA A 494 -6.67 -0.28 -14.31
CA ALA A 494 -5.48 0.17 -15.03
C ALA A 494 -4.28 -0.76 -14.79
N LYS A 495 -4.14 -1.29 -13.58
CA LYS A 495 -3.06 -2.23 -13.24
C LYS A 495 -3.29 -3.61 -13.87
N ASP A 496 -4.54 -4.07 -13.97
CA ASP A 496 -4.86 -5.33 -14.67
C ASP A 496 -4.49 -5.26 -16.15
N LEU A 497 -4.77 -4.15 -16.82
CA LEU A 497 -4.36 -3.97 -18.21
C LEU A 497 -2.83 -4.14 -18.39
N ARG A 498 -2.03 -3.76 -17.38
CA ARG A 498 -0.57 -3.82 -17.41
C ARG A 498 0.02 -5.22 -17.16
N ASP A 499 -0.73 -6.12 -16.53
CA ASP A 499 -0.20 -7.43 -16.12
C ASP A 499 -1.11 -8.63 -16.46
N MET A 500 -2.30 -8.42 -17.01
CA MET A 500 -3.23 -9.48 -17.38
C MET A 500 -2.62 -10.40 -18.43
N GLN A 501 -2.75 -11.71 -18.23
CA GLN A 501 -2.25 -12.74 -19.13
C GLN A 501 -3.31 -13.13 -20.18
N MET A 502 -2.85 -13.59 -21.33
CA MET A 502 -3.71 -13.94 -22.47
C MET A 502 -4.70 -15.06 -22.14
N ASP A 503 -4.25 -16.11 -21.44
CA ASP A 503 -5.08 -17.26 -21.09
C ASP A 503 -6.25 -16.89 -20.17
N ILE A 504 -6.05 -15.89 -19.29
CA ILE A 504 -7.10 -15.36 -18.42
C ILE A 504 -8.10 -14.54 -19.24
N LEU A 505 -7.64 -13.70 -20.17
CA LEU A 505 -8.52 -12.98 -21.08
C LEU A 505 -9.37 -13.95 -21.92
N GLU A 506 -8.74 -14.97 -22.49
CA GLU A 506 -9.40 -16.00 -23.31
C GLU A 506 -10.42 -16.81 -22.49
N ASP A 507 -10.12 -17.17 -21.26
CA ASP A 507 -11.03 -17.90 -20.37
C ASP A 507 -12.30 -17.10 -20.10
N ASN A 508 -12.14 -15.80 -19.76
CA ASN A 508 -13.27 -14.92 -19.46
C ASN A 508 -14.08 -14.56 -20.71
N PHE A 509 -13.40 -14.31 -21.85
CA PHE A 509 -14.04 -13.99 -23.11
C PHE A 509 -14.88 -15.15 -23.64
N ASN A 510 -14.37 -16.37 -23.55
CA ASN A 510 -14.99 -17.58 -24.07
C ASN A 510 -15.93 -18.26 -23.06
N ALA A 511 -16.11 -17.71 -21.87
CA ALA A 511 -17.09 -18.20 -20.90
C ALA A 511 -18.52 -18.06 -21.45
N LYS A 512 -19.40 -18.97 -21.06
CA LYS A 512 -20.82 -18.91 -21.41
C LYS A 512 -21.56 -17.77 -20.72
N SER A 513 -21.04 -17.35 -19.60
CA SER A 513 -21.58 -16.25 -18.79
C SER A 513 -21.32 -14.89 -19.44
N ASP A 514 -22.27 -13.97 -19.30
CA ASP A 514 -22.10 -12.54 -19.65
C ASP A 514 -21.52 -11.70 -18.51
N GLN A 515 -21.26 -12.33 -17.35
CA GLN A 515 -20.50 -11.74 -16.24
C GLN A 515 -19.00 -11.88 -16.54
N LEU A 516 -18.46 -10.91 -17.30
CA LEU A 516 -17.14 -11.04 -17.91
C LEU A 516 -15.98 -10.76 -16.96
N SER A 517 -16.18 -9.94 -15.91
CA SER A 517 -15.08 -9.55 -15.03
C SER A 517 -14.39 -10.75 -14.38
N PRO A 518 -13.06 -10.87 -14.52
CA PRO A 518 -12.28 -11.83 -13.75
C PRO A 518 -11.99 -11.36 -12.32
N ARG A 519 -12.27 -10.09 -12.02
CA ARG A 519 -11.90 -9.42 -10.76
C ARG A 519 -13.10 -9.21 -9.87
N VAL A 520 -12.94 -9.48 -8.59
CA VAL A 520 -13.96 -9.27 -7.55
C VAL A 520 -13.67 -8.03 -6.73
N GLU A 521 -12.44 -7.90 -6.22
CA GLU A 521 -11.93 -6.75 -5.45
C GLU A 521 -10.61 -6.25 -6.06
N ASN A 522 -9.52 -6.44 -5.33
CA ASN A 522 -8.15 -6.13 -5.76
C ASN A 522 -7.20 -7.34 -5.62
N GLU A 523 -7.75 -8.56 -5.66
CA GLU A 523 -6.98 -9.80 -5.63
C GLU A 523 -6.11 -9.96 -6.87
N MET A 524 -5.13 -10.86 -6.78
CA MET A 524 -4.31 -11.22 -7.92
C MET A 524 -4.97 -12.31 -8.74
N ILE A 525 -4.98 -12.12 -10.05
CA ILE A 525 -5.57 -13.05 -11.00
C ILE A 525 -4.42 -13.71 -11.75
N ILE A 526 -4.10 -14.94 -11.40
CA ILE A 526 -2.94 -15.68 -11.93
C ILE A 526 -3.30 -16.97 -12.68
N THR A 527 -4.56 -17.40 -12.65
CA THR A 527 -5.00 -18.61 -13.33
C THR A 527 -6.40 -18.44 -13.92
N PRO A 528 -6.67 -19.01 -15.11
CA PRO A 528 -8.01 -19.13 -15.66
C PRO A 528 -8.91 -19.98 -14.75
N PHE A 529 -10.20 -19.64 -14.62
CA PHE A 529 -11.11 -20.37 -13.73
C PHE A 529 -12.55 -20.55 -14.22
N LYS A 530 -13.04 -19.72 -15.14
CA LYS A 530 -14.46 -19.76 -15.52
C LYS A 530 -14.87 -21.06 -16.20
N LYS A 531 -14.12 -21.49 -17.21
CA LYS A 531 -14.38 -22.77 -17.87
C LYS A 531 -14.26 -23.96 -16.93
N PHE A 532 -13.34 -23.86 -15.96
CA PHE A 532 -13.20 -24.90 -14.94
C PHE A 532 -14.50 -25.02 -14.15
N PHE A 533 -15.05 -23.95 -13.64
CA PHE A 533 -16.28 -24.00 -12.84
C PHE A 533 -17.54 -24.31 -13.67
N GLU A 534 -17.62 -23.83 -14.90
CA GLU A 534 -18.68 -24.24 -15.85
C GLU A 534 -18.73 -25.76 -16.00
N LYS A 535 -17.58 -26.43 -16.05
CA LYS A 535 -17.48 -27.87 -16.14
C LYS A 535 -17.80 -28.56 -14.81
N GLU A 536 -17.18 -28.12 -13.73
CA GLU A 536 -17.34 -28.76 -12.41
C GLU A 536 -18.77 -28.69 -11.90
N PHE A 537 -19.47 -27.58 -12.13
CA PHE A 537 -20.84 -27.37 -11.69
C PHE A 537 -21.89 -27.57 -12.80
N ALA A 538 -21.53 -28.20 -13.92
CA ALA A 538 -22.44 -28.36 -15.06
C ALA A 538 -23.81 -28.96 -14.69
N LYS A 539 -23.83 -29.91 -13.74
CA LYS A 539 -25.07 -30.56 -13.27
C LYS A 539 -25.90 -29.68 -12.33
N GLN A 540 -25.26 -28.79 -11.58
CA GLN A 540 -25.87 -27.91 -10.60
C GLN A 540 -26.18 -26.51 -11.16
N GLN A 541 -25.63 -26.13 -12.30
CA GLN A 541 -25.68 -24.79 -12.85
C GLN A 541 -27.09 -24.21 -12.91
N VAL A 542 -28.04 -24.97 -13.45
CA VAL A 542 -29.43 -24.51 -13.55
C VAL A 542 -30.05 -24.28 -12.17
N ALA A 543 -29.82 -25.21 -11.23
CA ALA A 543 -30.33 -25.09 -9.88
C ALA A 543 -29.73 -23.87 -9.15
N PHE A 544 -28.42 -23.68 -9.23
CA PHE A 544 -27.73 -22.54 -8.63
C PHE A 544 -28.17 -21.21 -9.25
N LYS A 545 -28.35 -21.17 -10.57
CA LYS A 545 -28.84 -19.97 -11.24
C LYS A 545 -30.27 -19.59 -10.85
N ASN A 546 -31.15 -20.57 -10.71
CA ASN A 546 -32.54 -20.31 -10.29
C ASN A 546 -32.64 -19.96 -8.80
N ASN A 547 -31.76 -20.51 -7.97
CA ASN A 547 -31.71 -20.25 -6.54
C ASN A 547 -30.23 -20.14 -6.08
N PRO A 548 -29.62 -18.93 -6.12
CA PRO A 548 -28.23 -18.74 -5.75
C PRO A 548 -27.90 -19.10 -4.28
N ASN A 549 -28.91 -19.11 -3.40
CA ASN A 549 -28.70 -19.57 -2.02
C ASN A 549 -28.19 -21.01 -1.95
N LEU A 550 -28.52 -21.86 -2.93
CA LEU A 550 -27.98 -23.22 -3.01
C LEU A 550 -26.45 -23.23 -3.21
N LEU A 551 -25.90 -22.22 -3.88
CA LEU A 551 -24.45 -22.05 -4.01
C LEU A 551 -23.86 -21.57 -2.68
N VAL A 552 -24.52 -20.66 -1.96
CA VAL A 552 -24.11 -20.24 -0.61
C VAL A 552 -23.99 -21.44 0.30
N GLU A 553 -25.04 -22.27 0.35
CA GLU A 553 -25.08 -23.50 1.14
C GLU A 553 -23.99 -24.50 0.73
N TRP A 554 -23.74 -24.62 -0.59
CA TRP A 554 -22.66 -25.46 -1.09
C TRP A 554 -21.30 -24.97 -0.59
N VAL A 555 -21.03 -23.65 -0.66
CA VAL A 555 -19.77 -23.03 -0.18
C VAL A 555 -19.63 -23.26 1.33
N LYS A 556 -20.68 -22.98 2.11
CA LYS A 556 -20.70 -23.19 3.56
C LYS A 556 -20.35 -24.64 3.92
N LYS A 557 -20.94 -25.61 3.23
CA LYS A 557 -20.75 -27.05 3.49
C LYS A 557 -19.38 -27.56 3.07
N ASN A 558 -18.82 -27.04 1.98
CA ASN A 558 -17.66 -27.65 1.30
C ASN A 558 -16.35 -26.87 1.48
N ILE A 559 -16.40 -25.61 1.91
CA ILE A 559 -15.22 -24.76 2.03
C ILE A 559 -15.02 -24.40 3.51
N ARG A 560 -13.96 -24.95 4.09
CA ARG A 560 -13.59 -24.70 5.50
C ARG A 560 -12.81 -23.40 5.63
N ILE A 561 -12.99 -22.68 6.72
CA ILE A 561 -12.14 -21.56 7.08
C ILE A 561 -10.87 -22.06 7.77
N ASN A 562 -9.74 -21.47 7.41
CA ASN A 562 -8.48 -21.72 8.06
C ASN A 562 -8.62 -21.38 9.57
N PRO A 563 -8.30 -22.31 10.47
CA PRO A 563 -8.41 -22.07 11.92
C PRO A 563 -7.44 -21.01 12.42
N ASP A 564 -6.32 -20.78 11.72
CA ASP A 564 -5.41 -19.68 12.03
C ASP A 564 -5.89 -18.37 11.42
N LEU A 565 -6.73 -17.65 12.15
CA LEU A 565 -7.27 -16.35 11.74
C LEU A 565 -6.20 -15.24 11.70
N LYS A 566 -5.01 -15.47 12.26
CA LYS A 566 -3.88 -14.53 12.24
C LYS A 566 -2.96 -14.77 11.04
N ALA A 567 -3.18 -15.84 10.26
CA ALA A 567 -2.41 -16.14 9.08
C ALA A 567 -2.46 -14.98 8.07
N LEU A 568 -1.38 -14.84 7.30
CA LEU A 568 -1.31 -13.84 6.23
C LEU A 568 -2.41 -14.09 5.19
N GLN A 569 -3.30 -13.13 5.04
CA GLN A 569 -4.42 -13.20 4.11
C GLN A 569 -3.99 -12.75 2.71
N ILE A 570 -3.47 -13.70 1.94
CA ILE A 570 -3.24 -13.54 0.51
C ILE A 570 -4.43 -14.16 -0.22
N ALA A 571 -5.01 -13.42 -1.18
CA ALA A 571 -6.13 -13.93 -1.94
C ALA A 571 -5.75 -15.22 -2.67
N GLN A 572 -6.42 -16.30 -2.32
CA GLN A 572 -6.23 -17.63 -2.90
C GLN A 572 -6.94 -17.71 -4.25
N THR A 573 -6.32 -18.38 -5.23
CA THR A 573 -7.00 -18.59 -6.52
C THR A 573 -8.29 -19.37 -6.33
N PRO A 574 -9.35 -19.09 -7.10
CA PRO A 574 -10.63 -19.82 -6.98
C PRO A 574 -10.47 -21.33 -7.12
N ILE A 575 -9.62 -21.79 -8.06
CA ILE A 575 -9.32 -23.22 -8.22
C ILE A 575 -8.55 -23.78 -7.02
N GLY A 576 -7.64 -22.99 -6.44
CA GLY A 576 -6.92 -23.35 -5.20
C GLY A 576 -7.89 -23.58 -4.04
N VAL A 577 -8.85 -22.68 -3.83
CA VAL A 577 -9.92 -22.84 -2.83
C VAL A 577 -10.73 -24.10 -3.09
N TYR A 578 -11.17 -24.29 -4.35
CA TYR A 578 -11.96 -25.47 -4.72
C TYR A 578 -11.25 -26.79 -4.43
N ARG A 579 -9.96 -26.89 -4.79
CA ARG A 579 -9.18 -28.14 -4.65
C ARG A 579 -8.75 -28.42 -3.22
N SER A 580 -8.40 -27.40 -2.44
CA SER A 580 -7.98 -27.56 -1.03
C SER A 580 -9.15 -27.69 -0.07
N ARG A 581 -10.33 -27.19 -0.42
CA ARG A 581 -11.48 -27.06 0.47
C ARG A 581 -11.18 -26.27 1.75
N LEU A 582 -10.17 -25.39 1.68
CA LEU A 582 -9.68 -24.58 2.78
C LEU A 582 -9.34 -23.19 2.29
N THR A 583 -9.75 -22.16 3.03
CA THR A 583 -9.48 -20.78 2.66
C THR A 583 -9.59 -19.82 3.87
N ASP A 584 -9.24 -18.57 3.71
CA ASP A 584 -9.58 -17.49 4.65
C ASP A 584 -10.95 -16.86 4.31
N ALA A 585 -11.44 -15.98 5.18
CA ALA A 585 -12.76 -15.36 5.02
C ALA A 585 -12.84 -14.49 3.76
N ARG A 586 -11.77 -13.76 3.41
CA ARG A 586 -11.73 -12.92 2.21
C ARG A 586 -11.74 -13.76 0.95
N SER A 587 -10.86 -14.74 0.86
CA SER A 587 -10.79 -15.63 -0.30
C SER A 587 -12.08 -16.46 -0.47
N ARG A 588 -12.84 -16.74 0.61
CA ARG A 588 -14.17 -17.37 0.53
C ARG A 588 -15.18 -16.47 -0.21
N LYS A 589 -15.16 -15.17 0.09
CA LYS A 589 -16.02 -14.19 -0.61
C LYS A 589 -15.67 -14.12 -2.11
N VAL A 590 -14.39 -13.97 -2.43
CA VAL A 590 -13.88 -13.93 -3.82
C VAL A 590 -14.28 -15.22 -4.55
N PHE A 591 -14.03 -16.38 -3.94
CA PHE A 591 -14.39 -17.69 -4.49
C PHE A 591 -15.89 -17.79 -4.82
N PHE A 592 -16.75 -17.37 -3.89
CA PHE A 592 -18.19 -17.40 -4.12
C PHE A 592 -18.58 -16.54 -5.34
N VAL A 593 -18.08 -15.32 -5.41
CA VAL A 593 -18.39 -14.39 -6.52
C VAL A 593 -17.86 -14.92 -7.85
N ASP A 594 -16.64 -15.45 -7.88
CA ASP A 594 -16.05 -16.03 -9.08
C ASP A 594 -16.82 -17.24 -9.60
N VAL A 595 -17.24 -18.15 -8.72
CA VAL A 595 -18.08 -19.29 -9.07
C VAL A 595 -19.44 -18.80 -9.54
N ALA A 596 -20.09 -17.89 -8.83
CA ALA A 596 -21.40 -17.34 -9.20
C ALA A 596 -21.34 -16.70 -10.60
N ARG A 597 -20.36 -15.85 -10.87
CA ARG A 597 -20.16 -15.22 -12.19
C ARG A 597 -19.87 -16.24 -13.28
N SER A 598 -19.09 -17.28 -13.01
CA SER A 598 -18.83 -18.37 -13.96
C SER A 598 -20.10 -19.10 -14.36
N LEU A 599 -21.05 -19.22 -13.45
CA LEU A 599 -22.34 -19.89 -13.69
C LEU A 599 -23.43 -18.95 -14.22
N GLY A 600 -23.13 -17.67 -14.43
CA GLY A 600 -24.05 -16.67 -14.96
C GLY A 600 -24.98 -16.08 -13.90
N ILE A 601 -24.57 -16.09 -12.64
CA ILE A 601 -25.22 -15.43 -11.52
C ILE A 601 -24.57 -14.06 -11.32
N GLU A 602 -25.38 -13.02 -11.21
CA GLU A 602 -24.89 -11.67 -10.90
C GLU A 602 -24.50 -11.62 -9.42
N ALA A 603 -23.22 -11.40 -9.15
CA ALA A 603 -22.65 -11.38 -7.80
C ALA A 603 -21.48 -10.38 -7.70
N GLN A 604 -21.30 -9.82 -6.50
CA GLN A 604 -20.25 -8.83 -6.22
C GLN A 604 -19.82 -8.85 -4.75
N VAL A 605 -18.73 -8.18 -4.48
CA VAL A 605 -18.44 -7.60 -3.17
C VAL A 605 -18.76 -6.12 -3.28
N ASP A 606 -19.63 -5.62 -2.42
CA ASP A 606 -20.02 -4.21 -2.40
C ASP A 606 -18.81 -3.32 -2.07
N GLU A 607 -18.62 -2.27 -2.82
CA GLU A 607 -17.42 -1.43 -2.72
C GLU A 607 -17.33 -0.67 -1.40
N VAL A 608 -18.48 -0.26 -0.83
CA VAL A 608 -18.52 0.54 0.41
C VAL A 608 -18.55 -0.33 1.66
N THR A 609 -19.43 -1.31 1.68
CA THR A 609 -19.68 -2.13 2.88
C THR A 609 -18.84 -3.40 2.95
N LYS A 610 -18.18 -3.77 1.84
CA LYS A 610 -17.44 -5.03 1.64
C LYS A 610 -18.28 -6.29 1.90
N LYS A 611 -19.58 -6.17 1.78
CA LYS A 611 -20.50 -7.31 1.83
C LYS A 611 -20.46 -8.09 0.53
N THR A 612 -20.53 -9.39 0.63
CA THR A 612 -20.75 -10.27 -0.53
C THR A 612 -22.23 -10.26 -0.88
N GLN A 613 -22.57 -10.11 -2.14
CA GLN A 613 -23.95 -10.00 -2.59
C GLN A 613 -24.20 -10.77 -3.89
N TYR A 614 -25.44 -11.19 -4.10
CA TYR A 614 -25.91 -11.74 -5.36
C TYR A 614 -27.31 -11.23 -5.71
N LYS A 615 -27.73 -11.40 -6.98
CA LYS A 615 -29.10 -11.21 -7.42
C LYS A 615 -29.77 -12.53 -7.81
N ASN A 616 -31.07 -12.63 -7.60
CA ASN A 616 -31.88 -13.75 -8.10
C ASN A 616 -32.00 -13.71 -9.62
N ALA A 617 -32.36 -14.82 -10.26
CA ALA A 617 -32.45 -14.98 -11.72
C ALA A 617 -33.35 -13.95 -12.42
N ASN A 618 -34.36 -13.42 -11.73
CA ASN A 618 -35.30 -12.43 -12.25
C ASN A 618 -34.83 -10.98 -12.03
N GLY A 619 -33.60 -10.77 -11.58
CA GLY A 619 -33.10 -9.46 -11.13
C GLY A 619 -33.67 -9.07 -9.77
N GLY A 620 -33.69 -7.78 -9.46
CA GLY A 620 -34.19 -7.24 -8.20
C GLY A 620 -33.08 -6.67 -7.32
N GLU A 621 -33.35 -6.57 -6.04
CA GLU A 621 -32.41 -6.05 -5.04
C GLU A 621 -31.24 -7.00 -4.79
N TRP A 622 -30.13 -6.43 -4.33
CA TRP A 622 -28.98 -7.18 -3.87
C TRP A 622 -29.32 -7.92 -2.57
N ILE A 623 -28.96 -9.19 -2.50
CA ILE A 623 -29.13 -10.05 -1.34
C ILE A 623 -27.76 -10.30 -0.72
N ASP A 624 -27.61 -9.94 0.55
CA ASP A 624 -26.38 -10.13 1.31
C ASP A 624 -26.13 -11.62 1.57
N VAL A 625 -24.89 -12.05 1.34
CA VAL A 625 -24.45 -13.42 1.61
C VAL A 625 -23.88 -13.51 3.02
N ASP A 626 -24.50 -14.33 3.82
CA ASP A 626 -24.03 -14.72 5.14
C ASP A 626 -23.77 -16.24 5.13
N PHE A 627 -22.50 -16.61 5.19
CA PHE A 627 -22.11 -18.02 5.17
C PHE A 627 -22.39 -18.74 6.51
N ASP A 628 -22.71 -18.03 7.56
CA ASP A 628 -22.97 -18.61 8.88
C ASP A 628 -24.47 -18.84 9.10
N ASN A 629 -25.33 -18.06 8.44
CA ASN A 629 -26.77 -18.18 8.47
C ASN A 629 -27.34 -18.92 7.24
N ALA A 630 -28.44 -19.68 7.46
CA ALA A 630 -29.08 -20.45 6.39
C ALA A 630 -29.98 -19.58 5.48
N VAL A 631 -30.50 -18.47 5.99
CA VAL A 631 -31.41 -17.59 5.26
C VAL A 631 -30.72 -16.28 4.94
N GLN A 632 -30.60 -16.01 3.66
CA GLN A 632 -30.06 -14.75 3.16
C GLN A 632 -31.18 -13.71 3.09
N LYS A 633 -30.92 -12.48 3.53
CA LYS A 633 -31.90 -11.40 3.56
C LYS A 633 -31.30 -10.13 2.99
N ALA A 634 -32.15 -9.28 2.42
CA ALA A 634 -31.79 -7.90 2.20
C ALA A 634 -31.44 -7.22 3.53
N SER A 635 -30.49 -6.29 3.51
CA SER A 635 -30.08 -5.57 4.71
C SER A 635 -31.25 -4.75 5.28
N ALA A 636 -31.41 -4.81 6.59
CA ALA A 636 -32.26 -3.86 7.30
C ALA A 636 -31.54 -2.51 7.35
N THR A 637 -32.02 -1.50 6.63
CA THR A 637 -31.35 -0.21 6.52
C THR A 637 -32.14 0.90 7.19
N GLY A 638 -31.45 1.93 7.63
CA GLY A 638 -31.97 3.23 8.02
C GLY A 638 -31.29 4.35 7.28
N LYS A 639 -31.91 5.52 7.19
CA LYS A 639 -31.35 6.69 6.53
C LYS A 639 -30.42 7.45 7.49
N PHE A 640 -29.15 7.58 7.12
CA PHE A 640 -28.17 8.38 7.86
C PHE A 640 -28.02 9.75 7.23
N VAL A 641 -28.23 10.82 7.99
CA VAL A 641 -28.06 12.23 7.57
C VAL A 641 -27.00 12.87 8.45
N MET A 642 -26.01 13.48 7.83
CA MET A 642 -24.96 14.19 8.55
C MET A 642 -25.15 15.69 8.42
N ASN A 643 -25.29 16.36 9.57
CA ASN A 643 -25.32 17.82 9.61
C ASN A 643 -23.89 18.34 9.80
N TYR A 644 -23.60 19.45 9.14
CA TYR A 644 -22.34 20.17 9.32
C TYR A 644 -22.60 21.66 9.27
N LYS A 645 -22.00 22.38 10.19
CA LYS A 645 -21.98 23.85 10.19
C LYS A 645 -20.57 24.31 9.91
N ASP A 646 -20.44 25.05 8.80
CA ASP A 646 -19.17 25.66 8.44
C ASP A 646 -18.62 26.53 9.59
N ASN A 647 -17.39 26.28 9.99
CA ASN A 647 -16.66 27.02 11.00
C ASN A 647 -15.65 28.03 10.42
N GLY A 648 -15.72 28.29 9.09
CA GLY A 648 -14.81 29.15 8.37
C GLY A 648 -13.48 28.50 7.95
N ALA A 649 -13.27 27.22 8.30
CA ALA A 649 -12.04 26.49 7.94
C ALA A 649 -12.25 25.59 6.71
N VAL A 650 -13.40 24.94 6.61
CA VAL A 650 -13.74 24.02 5.53
C VAL A 650 -15.24 24.16 5.25
N ASP A 651 -15.61 24.56 4.04
CA ASP A 651 -17.00 24.76 3.62
C ASP A 651 -17.73 23.46 3.27
N ASP A 652 -17.03 22.50 2.65
CA ASP A 652 -17.57 21.19 2.27
C ASP A 652 -16.58 20.06 2.61
N PRO A 653 -16.68 19.48 3.80
CA PRO A 653 -15.79 18.40 4.25
C PRO A 653 -15.77 17.22 3.31
N LYS A 654 -14.57 16.68 3.06
CA LYS A 654 -14.35 15.51 2.19
C LYS A 654 -14.11 14.26 3.02
N TYR A 655 -14.63 13.14 2.54
CA TYR A 655 -14.30 11.82 3.06
C TYR A 655 -12.79 11.57 2.96
N TYR A 656 -12.18 10.83 3.87
CA TYR A 656 -10.75 10.62 4.06
C TYR A 656 -9.90 11.86 4.39
N SER A 657 -10.33 13.05 4.01
CA SER A 657 -9.58 14.28 4.34
C SER A 657 -9.98 14.87 5.68
N HIS A 658 -11.28 14.85 5.98
CA HIS A 658 -11.84 15.55 7.13
C HIS A 658 -12.67 14.64 8.04
N PHE A 659 -13.23 13.56 7.50
CA PHE A 659 -14.01 12.60 8.26
C PHE A 659 -14.06 11.23 7.61
N THR A 660 -14.36 10.20 8.42
CA THR A 660 -14.67 8.84 7.98
C THR A 660 -15.73 8.23 8.88
N ILE A 661 -16.40 7.19 8.37
CA ILE A 661 -17.41 6.43 9.10
C ILE A 661 -16.99 4.98 9.16
N HIS A 662 -17.02 4.41 10.36
CA HIS A 662 -16.71 3.01 10.62
C HIS A 662 -17.96 2.29 11.14
N ARG A 663 -18.18 1.09 10.68
CA ARG A 663 -19.13 0.19 11.31
C ARG A 663 -18.50 -0.45 12.55
N ILE A 664 -19.22 -0.56 13.63
CA ILE A 664 -18.87 -1.40 14.78
C ILE A 664 -19.45 -2.77 14.52
N ASN A 665 -18.56 -3.76 14.34
CA ASN A 665 -18.93 -5.11 14.00
C ASN A 665 -19.57 -5.86 15.20
N PRO A 666 -20.28 -6.98 14.97
CA PRO A 666 -20.89 -7.75 16.06
C PRO A 666 -19.92 -8.23 17.15
N ASP A 667 -18.63 -8.37 16.84
CA ASP A 667 -17.58 -8.74 17.80
C ASP A 667 -17.02 -7.55 18.58
N GLY A 668 -17.45 -6.31 18.27
CA GLY A 668 -16.98 -5.06 18.84
C GLY A 668 -15.77 -4.44 18.13
N SER A 669 -15.24 -5.07 17.07
CA SER A 669 -14.19 -4.48 16.23
C SER A 669 -14.78 -3.41 15.28
N THR A 670 -13.92 -2.64 14.61
CA THR A 670 -14.35 -1.60 13.66
C THR A 670 -13.96 -1.94 12.23
N SER A 671 -14.81 -1.58 11.28
CA SER A 671 -14.54 -1.66 9.84
C SER A 671 -14.89 -0.34 9.17
N LEU A 672 -13.96 0.20 8.38
CA LEU A 672 -14.18 1.42 7.60
C LEU A 672 -15.24 1.18 6.52
N LEU A 673 -16.11 2.15 6.30
CA LEU A 673 -16.94 2.22 5.10
C LEU A 673 -16.10 2.86 3.97
N GLU A 674 -15.84 2.12 2.90
CA GLU A 674 -14.92 2.53 1.85
C GLU A 674 -15.63 3.31 0.74
N TYR A 675 -16.06 4.55 1.04
CA TYR A 675 -16.60 5.45 0.02
C TYR A 675 -15.51 5.83 -1.00
N PRO A 676 -15.87 6.20 -2.24
CA PRO A 676 -14.91 6.68 -3.23
C PRO A 676 -14.10 7.89 -2.73
N GLU A 677 -12.82 7.95 -3.04
CA GLU A 677 -11.98 9.11 -2.70
C GLU A 677 -12.40 10.35 -3.49
N GLU A 678 -12.72 10.17 -4.77
CA GLU A 678 -13.17 11.26 -5.64
C GLU A 678 -14.66 11.51 -5.49
N GLY A 679 -15.02 12.79 -5.29
CA GLY A 679 -16.40 13.25 -5.29
C GLY A 679 -17.20 12.96 -4.02
N CYS A 680 -16.69 12.20 -3.06
CA CYS A 680 -17.38 11.95 -1.82
C CYS A 680 -17.17 13.08 -0.81
N THR A 681 -18.14 14.00 -0.73
CA THR A 681 -18.14 15.15 0.17
C THR A 681 -19.36 15.13 1.07
N TRP A 682 -19.33 15.93 2.16
CA TRP A 682 -20.50 16.12 2.99
C TRP A 682 -21.72 16.56 2.19
N SER A 683 -21.59 17.63 1.39
CA SER A 683 -22.72 18.19 0.65
C SER A 683 -23.22 17.27 -0.46
N GLY A 684 -22.31 16.56 -1.13
CA GLY A 684 -22.60 15.67 -2.25
C GLY A 684 -23.21 14.34 -1.85
N THR A 685 -22.85 13.83 -0.67
CA THR A 685 -23.20 12.46 -0.28
C THR A 685 -24.06 12.40 0.99
N PHE A 686 -23.63 13.04 2.09
CA PHE A 686 -24.19 12.77 3.42
C PHE A 686 -25.25 13.78 3.88
N LYS A 687 -25.27 14.98 3.31
CA LYS A 687 -26.22 16.06 3.65
C LYS A 687 -27.68 15.65 3.42
N ASN A 688 -27.93 14.97 2.32
CA ASN A 688 -29.29 14.51 1.93
C ASN A 688 -29.60 13.10 2.42
N GLY A 689 -28.60 12.46 3.02
CA GLY A 689 -28.65 11.14 3.62
C GLY A 689 -28.34 10.00 2.68
N VAL A 690 -27.72 8.98 3.27
CA VAL A 690 -27.37 7.70 2.65
C VAL A 690 -28.01 6.58 3.45
N ASP A 691 -28.26 5.45 2.81
CA ASP A 691 -28.75 4.27 3.50
C ASP A 691 -27.57 3.53 4.13
N LEU A 692 -27.67 3.27 5.43
CA LEU A 692 -26.75 2.42 6.18
C LEU A 692 -27.52 1.27 6.80
N ASP A 693 -26.84 0.14 6.99
CA ASP A 693 -27.41 -0.98 7.73
C ASP A 693 -27.77 -0.57 9.16
N GLU A 694 -28.79 -1.21 9.73
CA GLU A 694 -29.04 -1.10 11.17
C GLU A 694 -27.79 -1.55 11.95
N GLY A 695 -27.36 -0.75 12.92
CA GLY A 695 -26.21 -1.05 13.77
C GLY A 695 -25.50 0.15 14.32
N ASP A 696 -24.40 -0.10 15.01
CA ASP A 696 -23.58 0.94 15.63
C ASP A 696 -22.43 1.36 14.70
N TYR A 697 -22.13 2.65 14.75
CA TYR A 697 -21.11 3.28 13.92
C TYR A 697 -20.24 4.25 14.70
N ALA A 698 -19.05 4.48 14.21
CA ALA A 698 -18.16 5.55 14.67
C ALA A 698 -17.92 6.56 13.54
N LEU A 699 -18.27 7.82 13.76
CA LEU A 699 -17.86 8.95 12.95
C LEU A 699 -16.58 9.52 13.56
N VAL A 700 -15.51 9.53 12.78
CA VAL A 700 -14.26 10.20 13.14
C VAL A 700 -14.13 11.43 12.26
N SER A 701 -13.87 12.58 12.84
CA SER A 701 -13.57 13.82 12.14
C SER A 701 -12.29 14.44 12.70
N GLY A 702 -11.60 15.24 11.88
CA GLY A 702 -10.40 15.91 12.41
C GLY A 702 -9.79 16.91 11.45
N THR A 703 -9.04 17.82 12.04
CA THR A 703 -8.27 18.84 11.34
C THR A 703 -6.79 18.63 11.62
N ARG A 704 -6.01 18.37 10.56
CA ARG A 704 -4.56 18.24 10.68
C ARG A 704 -3.90 19.61 10.74
N LEU A 705 -2.99 19.75 11.69
CA LEU A 705 -2.17 20.94 11.88
C LEU A 705 -0.88 20.86 11.07
N ALA A 706 -0.26 22.00 10.78
CA ALA A 706 1.00 22.07 10.02
C ALA A 706 2.16 21.33 10.73
N ASN A 707 2.19 21.33 12.06
CA ASN A 707 3.16 20.59 12.86
C ASN A 707 2.95 19.06 12.83
N GLY A 708 1.90 18.58 12.16
CA GLY A 708 1.52 17.18 12.04
C GLY A 708 0.55 16.68 13.10
N GLY A 709 0.26 17.50 14.13
CA GLY A 709 -0.78 17.19 15.12
C GLY A 709 -2.18 17.17 14.51
N VAL A 710 -3.14 16.61 15.24
CA VAL A 710 -4.53 16.56 14.79
C VAL A 710 -5.48 16.91 15.92
N LEU A 711 -6.44 17.77 15.61
CA LEU A 711 -7.61 18.05 16.45
C LEU A 711 -8.74 17.11 16.01
N ALA A 712 -8.82 15.93 16.60
CA ALA A 712 -9.79 14.90 16.25
C ALA A 712 -11.03 14.95 17.15
N GLU A 713 -12.14 14.45 16.61
CA GLU A 713 -13.36 14.12 17.36
C GLU A 713 -13.84 12.73 16.94
N MET A 714 -14.31 11.94 17.89
CA MET A 714 -14.96 10.65 17.63
C MET A 714 -16.35 10.64 18.23
N GLN A 715 -17.31 10.17 17.44
CA GLN A 715 -18.71 10.09 17.82
C GLN A 715 -19.25 8.70 17.51
N LEU A 716 -19.76 7.99 18.52
CA LEU A 716 -20.44 6.71 18.31
C LEU A 716 -21.94 6.97 18.21
N PHE A 717 -22.58 6.34 17.22
CA PHE A 717 -24.00 6.52 16.97
C PHE A 717 -24.67 5.22 16.49
N HIS A 718 -25.99 5.14 16.66
CA HIS A 718 -26.80 4.00 16.24
C HIS A 718 -27.72 4.36 15.08
N VAL A 719 -27.72 3.54 14.03
CA VAL A 719 -28.65 3.60 12.90
C VAL A 719 -29.76 2.60 13.13
N LYS A 720 -31.01 3.07 13.20
CA LYS A 720 -32.20 2.23 13.39
C LYS A 720 -32.88 1.93 12.06
N GLN A 721 -33.30 0.69 11.86
CA GLN A 721 -34.03 0.27 10.67
C GLN A 721 -35.26 1.15 10.42
N GLY A 722 -35.44 1.58 9.16
CA GLY A 722 -36.62 2.35 8.71
C GLY A 722 -36.75 3.76 9.28
N ALA A 723 -35.76 4.22 10.09
CA ALA A 723 -35.74 5.54 10.69
C ALA A 723 -34.66 6.43 10.04
N THR A 724 -34.77 7.74 10.26
CA THR A 724 -33.72 8.71 9.90
C THR A 724 -32.87 8.99 11.13
N THR A 725 -31.59 8.69 11.04
CA THR A 725 -30.58 8.99 12.05
C THR A 725 -29.84 10.27 11.65
N GLN A 726 -29.91 11.31 12.48
CA GLN A 726 -29.20 12.57 12.27
C GLN A 726 -28.01 12.68 13.22
N VAL A 727 -26.84 13.02 12.67
CA VAL A 727 -25.60 13.19 13.44
C VAL A 727 -24.95 14.50 13.07
N ASP A 728 -24.53 15.29 14.07
CA ASP A 728 -23.84 16.55 13.87
C ASP A 728 -22.33 16.32 13.82
N MET A 729 -21.73 16.51 12.66
CA MET A 729 -20.28 16.49 12.52
C MET A 729 -19.70 17.84 12.93
N ASN A 730 -18.64 17.81 13.70
CA ASN A 730 -17.86 18.98 14.08
C ASN A 730 -16.42 18.84 13.58
N LEU A 731 -15.90 19.88 12.96
CA LEU A 731 -14.48 20.02 12.63
C LEU A 731 -13.86 21.04 13.58
N ARG A 732 -13.01 20.58 14.46
CA ARG A 732 -12.30 21.46 15.40
C ARG A 732 -11.30 22.32 14.65
N SER A 733 -11.17 23.58 15.01
CA SER A 733 -10.18 24.52 14.48
C SER A 733 -9.31 25.09 15.60
N SER A 734 -8.15 25.61 15.25
CA SER A 734 -7.25 26.31 16.16
C SER A 734 -7.03 27.74 15.66
N GLU A 735 -7.13 28.69 16.55
CA GLU A 735 -6.80 30.09 16.28
C GLU A 735 -5.28 30.35 16.31
N THR A 736 -4.53 29.50 17.00
CA THR A 736 -3.08 29.69 17.25
C THR A 736 -2.22 28.84 16.32
N GLU A 737 -2.70 27.70 15.84
CA GLU A 737 -1.96 26.74 15.04
C GLU A 737 -2.32 26.86 13.56
N ILE A 738 -1.35 26.60 12.68
CA ILE A 738 -1.56 26.57 11.24
C ILE A 738 -2.26 25.27 10.87
N THR A 739 -3.39 25.36 10.20
CA THR A 739 -4.17 24.21 9.70
C THR A 739 -3.85 23.91 8.24
N VAL A 740 -4.01 22.66 7.83
CA VAL A 740 -3.96 22.26 6.42
C VAL A 740 -5.23 22.73 5.73
N LYS A 741 -5.07 23.44 4.62
CA LYS A 741 -6.15 24.07 3.84
C LYS A 741 -6.61 23.24 2.65
N GLY A 742 -5.75 22.34 2.18
CA GLY A 742 -5.99 21.53 1.00
C GLY A 742 -4.76 20.73 0.60
N ASN A 743 -4.74 20.22 -0.62
CA ASN A 743 -3.58 19.51 -1.15
C ASN A 743 -3.15 20.04 -2.52
N PHE A 744 -1.86 19.92 -2.81
CA PHE A 744 -1.24 20.24 -4.09
C PHE A 744 -0.09 19.27 -4.34
N ASN A 745 -0.13 18.56 -5.45
CA ASN A 745 0.82 17.48 -5.73
C ASN A 745 2.23 18.02 -5.98
N SER A 746 3.15 17.69 -5.11
CA SER A 746 4.58 18.08 -5.23
C SER A 746 5.27 17.49 -6.47
N GLU A 747 4.73 16.45 -7.08
CA GLU A 747 5.22 15.87 -8.33
C GLU A 747 4.66 16.58 -9.59
N SER A 748 3.80 17.60 -9.44
CA SER A 748 3.28 18.36 -10.58
C SER A 748 4.41 18.98 -11.39
N LYS A 749 4.32 18.86 -12.72
CA LYS A 749 5.38 19.20 -13.66
C LYS A 749 5.19 20.60 -14.24
N PHE A 750 6.31 21.26 -14.48
CA PHE A 750 6.37 22.56 -15.16
C PHE A 750 7.64 22.67 -16.02
N ILE A 751 7.69 23.65 -16.90
CA ILE A 751 8.89 23.96 -17.72
C ILE A 751 9.75 24.94 -16.96
N LEU A 752 10.91 24.52 -16.54
CA LEU A 752 11.90 25.33 -15.81
C LEU A 752 12.54 26.39 -16.71
N LEU A 753 12.60 27.64 -16.26
CA LEU A 753 13.28 28.71 -16.98
C LEU A 753 14.63 29.04 -16.32
N PRO A 754 15.69 29.35 -17.12
CA PRO A 754 15.72 29.46 -18.59
C PRO A 754 16.03 28.15 -19.33
N SER A 755 16.19 27.02 -18.66
CA SER A 755 16.67 25.77 -19.27
C SER A 755 15.66 25.12 -20.25
N ASN A 756 14.38 25.45 -20.16
CA ASN A 756 13.26 24.85 -20.89
C ASN A 756 13.12 23.34 -20.68
N GLN A 757 13.62 22.83 -19.57
CA GLN A 757 13.45 21.42 -19.19
C GLN A 757 12.14 21.22 -18.43
N GLU A 758 11.46 20.11 -18.68
CA GLU A 758 10.30 19.68 -17.87
C GLU A 758 10.81 19.05 -16.56
N VAL A 759 10.39 19.62 -15.45
CA VAL A 759 10.82 19.23 -14.11
C VAL A 759 9.61 19.14 -13.18
N SER A 760 9.69 18.37 -12.08
CA SER A 760 8.65 18.39 -11.05
C SER A 760 8.93 19.47 -10.00
N LEU A 761 7.89 19.94 -9.30
CA LEU A 761 8.06 20.85 -8.17
C LEU A 761 9.02 20.26 -7.15
N LEU A 762 8.83 19.00 -6.78
CA LEU A 762 9.66 18.30 -5.82
C LEU A 762 11.15 18.29 -6.20
N SER A 763 11.46 18.10 -7.49
CA SER A 763 12.84 18.10 -7.96
C SER A 763 13.54 19.46 -7.82
N GLN A 764 12.78 20.56 -7.81
CA GLN A 764 13.29 21.92 -7.69
C GLN A 764 13.21 22.46 -6.26
N THR A 765 12.22 22.03 -5.49
CA THR A 765 12.01 22.53 -4.12
C THR A 765 12.73 21.70 -3.06
N GLY A 766 13.10 20.48 -3.40
CA GLY A 766 13.58 19.52 -2.42
C GLY A 766 12.50 19.17 -1.40
N ARG A 767 12.93 18.61 -0.27
CA ARG A 767 12.02 18.17 0.80
C ARG A 767 11.74 19.29 1.79
N GLY A 768 10.50 19.38 2.25
CA GLY A 768 10.01 20.37 3.21
C GLY A 768 8.98 21.31 2.59
N TYR A 769 8.79 22.46 3.24
CA TYR A 769 7.86 23.47 2.75
C TYR A 769 8.47 24.31 1.62
N PHE A 770 7.60 24.77 0.72
CA PHE A 770 7.94 25.67 -0.39
C PHE A 770 6.75 26.57 -0.73
N VAL A 771 7.02 27.70 -1.39
CA VAL A 771 5.99 28.60 -1.89
C VAL A 771 5.78 28.33 -3.37
N THR A 772 4.54 28.22 -3.82
CA THR A 772 4.19 28.24 -5.26
C THR A 772 3.28 29.41 -5.56
N GLY A 773 3.61 30.16 -6.59
CA GLY A 773 2.80 31.27 -7.10
C GLY A 773 2.42 31.06 -8.57
N MET A 774 1.13 30.98 -8.90
CA MET A 774 0.64 31.07 -10.27
C MET A 774 0.26 32.52 -10.55
N ILE A 775 0.92 33.17 -11.52
CA ILE A 775 0.75 34.62 -11.71
C ILE A 775 0.18 35.00 -13.08
N GLY A 776 -0.64 36.02 -13.09
CA GLY A 776 -1.12 36.71 -14.31
C GLY A 776 -0.25 37.91 -14.63
N VAL A 777 0.62 37.83 -15.64
CA VAL A 777 1.57 38.89 -15.99
C VAL A 777 0.84 40.14 -16.48
N GLY A 778 1.24 41.31 -15.95
CA GLY A 778 0.62 42.62 -16.28
C GLY A 778 -0.67 42.89 -15.53
N GLN A 779 -1.15 41.97 -14.69
CA GLN A 779 -2.34 42.18 -13.87
C GLN A 779 -1.97 42.92 -12.57
N GLU A 780 -2.83 43.87 -12.17
CA GLU A 780 -2.60 44.64 -10.93
C GLU A 780 -2.47 43.76 -9.68
N PRO A 781 -3.31 42.73 -9.44
CA PRO A 781 -3.15 41.85 -8.28
C PRO A 781 -1.80 41.14 -8.23
N THR A 782 -1.29 40.70 -9.37
CA THR A 782 0.06 40.07 -9.46
C THR A 782 1.16 41.09 -9.15
N ASN A 783 1.05 42.31 -9.66
CA ASN A 783 2.05 43.35 -9.40
C ASN A 783 2.10 43.71 -7.90
N HIS A 784 0.95 43.79 -7.26
CA HIS A 784 0.87 43.99 -5.80
C HIS A 784 1.51 42.82 -5.04
N ALA A 785 1.17 41.59 -5.37
CA ALA A 785 1.68 40.39 -4.75
C ALA A 785 3.23 40.32 -4.81
N LEU A 786 3.80 40.53 -6.00
CA LEU A 786 5.25 40.52 -6.18
C LEU A 786 5.98 41.67 -5.43
N LYS A 787 5.39 42.87 -5.38
CA LYS A 787 5.92 43.99 -4.59
C LYS A 787 5.84 43.69 -3.09
N ASP A 788 4.79 43.08 -2.61
CA ASP A 788 4.66 42.67 -1.20
C ASP A 788 5.68 41.61 -0.83
N ILE A 789 5.91 40.60 -1.70
CA ILE A 789 6.96 39.59 -1.52
C ILE A 789 8.34 40.25 -1.48
N ALA A 790 8.61 41.24 -2.33
CA ALA A 790 9.86 41.99 -2.33
C ALA A 790 10.13 42.71 -1.00
N LYS A 791 9.10 43.25 -0.34
CA LYS A 791 9.24 43.92 0.97
C LYS A 791 9.77 43.01 2.07
N VAL A 792 9.44 41.73 1.99
CA VAL A 792 9.82 40.69 2.99
C VAL A 792 10.86 39.70 2.44
N ALA A 793 11.59 40.07 1.40
CA ALA A 793 12.57 39.21 0.72
C ALA A 793 13.58 38.57 1.67
N GLN A 794 14.08 39.31 2.66
CA GLN A 794 15.03 38.81 3.65
C GLN A 794 14.48 37.64 4.48
N VAL A 795 13.16 37.61 4.74
CA VAL A 795 12.51 36.49 5.46
C VAL A 795 12.60 35.24 4.60
N PHE A 796 12.27 35.31 3.33
CA PHE A 796 12.35 34.19 2.39
C PHE A 796 13.76 33.68 2.19
N GLU A 797 14.74 34.60 2.06
CA GLU A 797 16.15 34.25 1.90
C GLU A 797 16.71 33.57 3.16
N LYS A 798 16.30 34.03 4.35
CA LYS A 798 16.68 33.41 5.62
C LYS A 798 16.01 32.07 5.83
N TRP A 799 14.76 31.95 5.41
CA TRP A 799 14.00 30.66 5.43
C TRP A 799 14.68 29.63 4.53
N GLY A 800 15.32 30.09 3.43
CA GLY A 800 16.16 29.27 2.58
C GLY A 800 15.39 28.23 1.73
N ARG A 801 14.06 28.30 1.72
CA ARG A 801 13.24 27.39 0.92
C ARG A 801 12.85 28.01 -0.41
N PRO A 802 12.71 27.23 -1.49
CA PRO A 802 12.38 27.75 -2.81
C PRO A 802 11.00 28.40 -2.90
N ILE A 803 10.92 29.41 -3.76
CA ILE A 803 9.68 30.02 -4.21
C ILE A 803 9.58 29.74 -5.70
N VAL A 804 8.61 28.96 -6.13
CA VAL A 804 8.36 28.64 -7.54
C VAL A 804 7.26 29.54 -8.08
N ILE A 805 7.62 30.40 -9.04
CA ILE A 805 6.66 31.30 -9.72
C ILE A 805 6.38 30.74 -11.10
N LEU A 806 5.12 30.39 -11.37
CA LEU A 806 4.68 29.81 -12.62
C LEU A 806 3.89 30.83 -13.46
N PHE A 807 4.28 30.92 -14.72
CA PHE A 807 3.54 31.63 -15.75
C PHE A 807 2.49 30.73 -16.40
N GLU A 808 1.36 31.30 -16.80
CA GLU A 808 0.28 30.55 -17.45
C GLU A 808 0.71 29.90 -18.77
N ASP A 809 1.58 30.60 -19.53
CA ASP A 809 2.07 30.18 -20.83
C ASP A 809 3.41 30.87 -21.18
N GLU A 810 3.98 30.45 -22.30
CA GLU A 810 5.23 31.02 -22.84
C GLU A 810 5.12 32.49 -23.21
N ALA A 811 3.94 32.91 -23.68
CA ALA A 811 3.69 34.31 -24.06
C ALA A 811 3.69 35.23 -22.83
N SER A 812 3.12 34.78 -21.73
CA SER A 812 3.17 35.44 -20.42
C SER A 812 4.57 35.52 -19.88
N ALA A 813 5.35 34.41 -19.95
CA ALA A 813 6.74 34.39 -19.53
C ALA A 813 7.60 35.42 -20.32
N LYS A 814 7.40 35.53 -21.63
CA LYS A 814 8.10 36.50 -22.48
C LYS A 814 7.76 37.97 -22.19
N LYS A 815 6.56 38.23 -21.66
CA LYS A 815 6.13 39.60 -21.29
C LYS A 815 6.63 40.00 -19.90
N PHE A 816 6.97 39.06 -19.03
CA PHE A 816 7.43 39.36 -17.69
C PHE A 816 8.77 40.06 -17.68
N ARG A 817 8.92 41.12 -16.88
CA ARG A 817 10.15 41.90 -16.70
C ARG A 817 10.51 41.95 -15.22
N ILE A 818 11.48 41.11 -14.83
CA ILE A 818 11.95 41.05 -13.43
C ILE A 818 12.48 42.40 -12.92
N SER A 819 12.98 43.25 -13.80
CA SER A 819 13.45 44.60 -13.49
C SER A 819 12.35 45.53 -12.95
N GLU A 820 11.08 45.20 -13.18
CA GLU A 820 9.94 45.96 -12.66
C GLU A 820 9.67 45.64 -11.17
N PHE A 821 10.29 44.60 -10.66
CA PHE A 821 10.13 44.13 -9.28
C PHE A 821 11.48 44.03 -8.56
N PRO A 822 12.16 45.17 -8.34
CA PRO A 822 13.44 45.19 -7.62
C PRO A 822 13.25 44.70 -6.20
N GLY A 823 14.20 43.92 -5.72
CA GLY A 823 14.20 43.39 -4.35
C GLY A 823 13.48 42.06 -4.16
N LEU A 824 13.04 41.38 -5.21
CA LEU A 824 12.53 40.02 -5.08
C LEU A 824 13.56 39.07 -4.46
N PRO A 825 13.15 38.07 -3.68
CA PRO A 825 14.04 37.07 -3.08
C PRO A 825 14.89 36.33 -4.13
N LYS A 826 16.16 36.04 -3.78
CA LYS A 826 17.09 35.37 -4.69
C LYS A 826 16.78 33.88 -4.92
N ASN A 827 16.02 33.28 -4.04
CA ASN A 827 15.61 31.85 -4.08
C ASN A 827 14.32 31.63 -4.88
N ILE A 828 13.95 32.56 -5.79
CA ILE A 828 12.83 32.39 -6.72
C ILE A 828 13.28 31.56 -7.92
N ILE A 829 12.47 30.57 -8.26
CA ILE A 829 12.55 29.73 -9.44
C ILE A 829 11.38 30.11 -10.35
N PHE A 830 11.66 30.42 -11.62
CA PHE A 830 10.63 30.73 -12.60
C PHE A 830 10.36 29.55 -13.51
N GLY A 831 9.08 29.32 -13.85
CA GLY A 831 8.68 28.27 -14.76
C GLY A 831 7.37 28.58 -15.49
N ILE A 832 7.00 27.70 -16.41
CA ILE A 832 5.77 27.79 -17.18
C ILE A 832 4.90 26.57 -16.84
N ASP A 833 3.63 26.82 -16.49
CA ASP A 833 2.64 25.78 -16.30
C ASP A 833 2.24 25.20 -17.66
N LYS A 834 2.94 24.13 -18.05
CA LYS A 834 2.66 23.43 -19.29
C LYS A 834 1.27 22.82 -19.24
N ASP A 835 0.46 23.09 -20.25
CA ASP A 835 -0.90 22.54 -20.40
C ASP A 835 -1.88 22.95 -19.28
N GLY A 836 -1.53 23.92 -18.43
CA GLY A 836 -2.40 24.43 -17.36
C GLY A 836 -2.63 23.41 -16.22
N SER A 837 -1.80 22.39 -16.11
CA SER A 837 -2.00 21.27 -15.18
C SER A 837 -1.85 21.68 -13.71
N CYS A 838 -0.81 22.45 -13.38
CA CYS A 838 -0.60 22.96 -12.02
C CYS A 838 -1.74 23.89 -11.58
N ARG A 839 -2.17 24.79 -12.45
CA ARG A 839 -3.30 25.68 -12.16
C ARG A 839 -4.59 24.91 -11.98
N LYS A 840 -4.88 23.96 -12.87
CA LYS A 840 -6.07 23.13 -12.77
C LYS A 840 -6.11 22.39 -11.44
N GLU A 841 -5.01 21.79 -11.04
CA GLU A 841 -4.89 21.07 -9.78
C GLU A 841 -5.07 21.99 -8.56
N MET A 842 -4.44 23.18 -8.55
CA MET A 842 -4.66 24.17 -7.50
C MET A 842 -6.14 24.56 -7.38
N VAL A 843 -6.81 24.81 -8.50
CA VAL A 843 -8.22 25.21 -8.54
C VAL A 843 -9.14 24.09 -8.04
N GLU A 844 -8.93 22.86 -8.50
CA GLU A 844 -9.79 21.73 -8.18
C GLU A 844 -9.60 21.25 -6.74
N ASN A 845 -8.34 21.04 -6.31
CA ASN A 845 -8.05 20.48 -4.98
C ASN A 845 -8.34 21.46 -3.85
N MET A 846 -8.20 22.77 -4.11
CA MET A 846 -8.52 23.81 -3.13
C MET A 846 -9.91 24.44 -3.36
N LYS A 847 -10.71 23.88 -4.29
CA LYS A 847 -12.09 24.28 -4.59
C LYS A 847 -12.25 25.79 -4.83
N LEU A 848 -11.33 26.38 -5.59
CA LEU A 848 -11.38 27.80 -5.89
C LEU A 848 -12.59 28.11 -6.78
N GLN A 849 -13.46 29.00 -6.31
CA GLN A 849 -14.70 29.33 -7.04
C GLN A 849 -14.44 30.04 -8.38
N ASN A 850 -13.44 30.92 -8.41
CA ASN A 850 -13.08 31.61 -9.64
C ASN A 850 -11.85 30.99 -10.29
N LYS A 851 -12.08 30.10 -11.25
CA LYS A 851 -11.03 29.34 -11.93
C LYS A 851 -10.02 30.24 -12.69
N ASN A 852 -10.37 31.48 -13.00
CA ASN A 852 -9.58 32.39 -13.83
C ASN A 852 -8.90 33.52 -13.04
N LEU A 853 -9.13 33.61 -11.74
CA LEU A 853 -8.62 34.70 -10.93
C LEU A 853 -7.17 34.42 -10.49
N LEU A 854 -6.26 35.28 -10.90
CA LEU A 854 -4.83 35.24 -10.53
C LEU A 854 -4.45 36.53 -9.75
N PRO A 855 -3.35 36.46 -8.96
CA PRO A 855 -2.48 35.31 -8.73
C PRO A 855 -3.08 34.31 -7.74
N ILE A 856 -2.54 33.08 -7.74
CA ILE A 856 -2.76 32.09 -6.70
C ILE A 856 -1.42 31.84 -6.00
N PHE A 857 -1.36 32.00 -4.69
CA PHE A 857 -0.18 31.69 -3.89
C PHE A 857 -0.48 30.62 -2.85
N THR A 858 0.40 29.63 -2.75
CA THR A 858 0.32 28.57 -1.73
C THR A 858 1.61 28.42 -0.99
N ILE A 859 1.55 27.98 0.27
CA ILE A 859 2.67 27.32 0.96
C ILE A 859 2.27 25.85 1.07
N SER A 860 3.07 25.00 0.47
CA SER A 860 2.83 23.56 0.40
C SER A 860 4.04 22.80 0.90
N ASP A 861 3.87 21.52 1.20
CA ASP A 861 4.98 20.64 1.54
C ASP A 861 5.09 19.42 0.60
N THR A 862 6.14 18.65 0.78
CA THR A 862 6.41 17.45 -0.01
C THR A 862 5.45 16.29 0.26
N PHE A 863 4.56 16.42 1.23
CA PHE A 863 3.44 15.52 1.48
C PHE A 863 2.13 16.02 0.87
N ASN A 864 2.23 16.96 -0.07
CA ASN A 864 1.10 17.56 -0.78
C ASN A 864 0.16 18.41 0.09
N ARG A 865 0.52 18.72 1.35
CA ARG A 865 -0.31 19.52 2.24
C ARG A 865 -0.15 21.00 1.94
N VAL A 866 -1.24 21.70 1.75
CA VAL A 866 -1.29 23.17 1.59
C VAL A 866 -1.65 23.79 2.94
N VAL A 867 -0.77 24.63 3.47
CA VAL A 867 -0.93 25.29 4.76
C VAL A 867 -1.24 26.80 4.64
N PHE A 868 -1.06 27.36 3.46
CA PHE A 868 -1.44 28.74 3.11
C PHE A 868 -2.02 28.78 1.69
N LEU A 869 -3.06 29.56 1.51
CA LEU A 869 -3.70 29.81 0.22
C LEU A 869 -4.16 31.25 0.13
N SER A 870 -3.84 31.90 -0.99
CA SER A 870 -4.34 33.22 -1.35
C SER A 870 -4.69 33.23 -2.84
N GLN A 871 -5.80 33.85 -3.23
CA GLN A 871 -6.22 33.98 -4.60
C GLN A 871 -6.65 35.42 -4.90
N GLY A 872 -6.19 35.95 -6.03
CA GLY A 872 -6.56 37.28 -6.50
C GLY A 872 -5.89 38.40 -5.73
N TYR A 873 -6.58 39.53 -5.58
CA TYR A 873 -6.06 40.69 -4.91
C TYR A 873 -6.02 40.49 -3.40
N THR A 874 -4.83 40.38 -2.86
CA THR A 874 -4.61 40.20 -1.42
C THR A 874 -3.72 41.32 -0.87
N ILE A 875 -4.24 42.08 0.07
CA ILE A 875 -3.50 43.17 0.73
C ILE A 875 -2.52 42.53 1.73
N GLY A 876 -1.25 42.93 1.68
CA GLY A 876 -0.22 42.43 2.60
C GLY A 876 0.13 40.96 2.43
N LEU A 877 0.09 40.44 1.21
CA LEU A 877 0.40 39.03 0.91
C LEU A 877 1.77 38.63 1.48
N GLY A 878 2.79 39.51 1.32
CA GLY A 878 4.14 39.26 1.86
C GLY A 878 4.13 39.05 3.36
N GLU A 879 3.44 39.90 4.11
CA GLU A 879 3.29 39.80 5.57
C GLU A 879 2.51 38.55 5.99
N GLN A 880 1.50 38.18 5.24
CA GLN A 880 0.73 36.95 5.49
C GLN A 880 1.60 35.70 5.29
N LEU A 881 2.37 35.63 4.19
CA LEU A 881 3.34 34.58 3.95
C LEU A 881 4.42 34.52 5.05
N GLU A 882 4.97 35.67 5.41
CA GLU A 882 5.94 35.81 6.51
C GLU A 882 5.38 35.28 7.84
N SER A 883 4.15 35.65 8.17
CA SER A 883 3.46 35.17 9.39
C SER A 883 3.34 33.64 9.43
N VAL A 884 3.05 33.01 8.30
CA VAL A 884 2.96 31.55 8.21
C VAL A 884 4.36 30.93 8.28
N ILE A 885 5.33 31.45 7.53
CA ILE A 885 6.72 30.94 7.48
C ILE A 885 7.38 30.96 8.86
N LYS A 886 7.12 32.01 9.67
CA LYS A 886 7.68 32.11 11.04
C LYS A 886 7.11 31.06 12.01
N ARG A 887 6.00 30.44 11.67
CA ARG A 887 5.30 29.43 12.50
C ARG A 887 5.51 27.99 11.99
N LEU A 888 6.08 27.82 10.78
CA LEU A 888 6.51 26.55 10.20
C LEU A 888 7.91 26.17 10.68
#